data_6053f7691175f0026eab72b35dc94506
#
_entry.id   6053f7691175f0026eab72b35dc94506
#
_cell.length_a   1.000
_cell.length_b   1.000
_cell.length_c   1.000
_cell.angle_alpha   90.00
_cell.angle_beta   90.00
_cell.angle_gamma   90.00
#
_symmetry.space_group_name_H-M   'P 1'
#
loop_
_entity.id
_entity.type
_entity.pdbx_description
1 polymer ?
#
loop_
_entity_poly.entity_id
_entity_poly.type
_entity_poly.pdbx_seq_one_letter_code
_entity_poly.pdbx_strand_id
1 'polypeptide(L)'
;MIYSEKEFDYIKIKLASPTRIKQWGQRLLPNGQIIGEVQKSETINYRTFKPEMDGLFCERIFGPNKNLECACGKYKRVRYEGLICDRCGVELTESRVRRHRMGHINLIYPVTHIWYTNSRPNYMALLLEVEQYEKKIDTGVPIKQKNLRIAKPLKSGQVNITDERIQRIKLVSLAYFIADDELNFYGLHWDFQLYRRSRRLGLTSYPTKPEPKPTKYISQYNTPKYLIKTTPNYLIGSVLIKKELDKLNINVEIFETRNFINYCSRVLAKDELFYPSSQWFRKWEQYRIYKLRDLAIKRLRILENLAATGSNPSWMILSVLPVIPPALRPMIQLEGGRFATSDLNELYRRVITRNNRLLRLLEIDAPQLIIRNEKRMLQEAVDTLIDNGKRGKIALSANNRPLKSLSDIIKGKHGRFRQNLLGKRVDYSGRSVIVVGPDLKMNQCGLPYEMAIELFQPFIIRELINQGLASNMKVAKNLVQENQLLIKPVLDEVLLYHPIFLNRAPTLHRLGIQSFEPIIVEGRAIKLHPLVCSAFNADFDGDQMAVHVPLSSEAQAECYMLMLAPYNFLSPANGEPIIMPSQDMVLGSYYLTVNNIKGLLGSNHYFSSLEDVILAYNQEQIELHSTIWVRYKNEVNELLPIIKKIILKDQSYIEYYENMQIKKDKNNNIITKYLKTTTGRVIFNFTVQKSLNLV
;
A
#
# COMPACT_ATOMS: atom_id res chain seq x y z
N MET A 1 18.45 -30.23 -1.61
CA MET A 1 17.56 -30.01 -2.77
C MET A 1 17.76 -28.57 -3.23
N ILE A 2 18.46 -28.40 -4.33
CA ILE A 2 18.62 -27.12 -5.01
C ILE A 2 17.24 -26.79 -5.58
N TYR A 3 16.58 -25.80 -5.04
CA TYR A 3 15.38 -25.23 -5.66
C TYR A 3 15.83 -24.58 -6.95
N SER A 4 15.65 -25.26 -8.08
CA SER A 4 15.67 -24.57 -9.37
C SER A 4 14.56 -23.52 -9.31
N GLU A 5 14.89 -22.26 -9.33
CA GLU A 5 13.95 -21.18 -9.53
C GLU A 5 13.26 -21.48 -10.87
N LYS A 6 12.02 -21.94 -10.79
CA LYS A 6 11.20 -22.10 -11.99
C LYS A 6 10.84 -20.69 -12.43
N GLU A 7 11.47 -20.26 -13.50
CA GLU A 7 11.04 -19.07 -14.21
C GLU A 7 9.57 -19.20 -14.58
N PHE A 8 8.80 -18.17 -14.36
CA PHE A 8 7.38 -18.12 -14.69
C PHE A 8 7.06 -16.80 -15.40
N ASP A 9 6.24 -16.88 -16.44
CA ASP A 9 5.89 -15.72 -17.26
C ASP A 9 4.79 -14.88 -16.61
N TYR A 10 3.87 -15.50 -15.86
CA TYR A 10 2.74 -14.81 -15.24
C TYR A 10 2.17 -15.54 -14.02
N ILE A 11 1.50 -14.77 -13.16
CA ILE A 11 0.77 -15.27 -12.01
C ILE A 11 -0.72 -15.18 -12.27
N LYS A 12 -1.44 -16.32 -12.18
CA LYS A 12 -2.88 -16.41 -12.33
C LYS A 12 -3.58 -16.53 -10.99
N ILE A 13 -4.43 -15.56 -10.66
CA ILE A 13 -5.24 -15.57 -9.43
C ILE A 13 -6.62 -16.16 -9.78
N LYS A 14 -7.04 -17.17 -9.04
CA LYS A 14 -8.35 -17.84 -9.23
C LYS A 14 -9.02 -18.18 -7.92
N LEU A 15 -10.32 -18.47 -7.96
CA LEU A 15 -11.03 -18.97 -6.80
C LEU A 15 -10.57 -20.39 -6.47
N ALA A 16 -10.43 -20.69 -5.18
CA ALA A 16 -10.12 -22.04 -4.72
C ALA A 16 -11.40 -22.87 -4.59
N SER A 17 -11.41 -24.05 -5.23
CA SER A 17 -12.50 -25.01 -5.05
C SER A 17 -12.48 -25.61 -3.64
N PRO A 18 -13.63 -26.06 -3.11
CA PRO A 18 -13.68 -26.77 -1.84
C PRO A 18 -12.76 -27.99 -1.79
N THR A 19 -12.64 -28.71 -2.91
CA THR A 19 -11.73 -29.85 -3.07
C THR A 19 -10.26 -29.41 -2.96
N ARG A 20 -9.91 -28.27 -3.57
CA ARG A 20 -8.55 -27.73 -3.47
C ARG A 20 -8.19 -27.29 -2.05
N ILE A 21 -9.14 -26.66 -1.33
CA ILE A 21 -8.95 -26.30 0.08
C ILE A 21 -8.71 -27.53 0.94
N LYS A 22 -9.48 -28.61 0.70
CA LYS A 22 -9.24 -29.88 1.37
C LYS A 22 -7.86 -30.45 1.06
N GLN A 23 -7.42 -30.43 -0.19
CA GLN A 23 -6.09 -30.88 -0.61
C GLN A 23 -4.97 -30.11 0.08
N TRP A 24 -5.12 -28.83 0.37
CA TRP A 24 -4.11 -28.07 1.15
C TRP A 24 -4.00 -28.54 2.59
N GLY A 25 -5.11 -28.95 3.20
CA GLY A 25 -5.16 -29.36 4.60
C GLY A 25 -5.00 -30.87 4.81
N GLN A 26 -5.48 -31.68 3.88
CA GLN A 26 -5.50 -33.12 4.02
C GLN A 26 -4.15 -33.76 3.68
N ARG A 27 -3.77 -34.73 4.47
CA ARG A 27 -2.60 -35.58 4.23
C ARG A 27 -2.99 -37.03 4.51
N LEU A 28 -2.53 -37.91 3.64
CA LEU A 28 -2.61 -39.33 3.84
C LEU A 28 -1.35 -39.75 4.62
N LEU A 29 -1.56 -40.32 5.79
CA LEU A 29 -0.46 -40.91 6.55
C LEU A 29 -0.15 -42.31 6.00
N PRO A 30 1.08 -42.84 6.23
CA PRO A 30 1.41 -44.23 5.90
C PRO A 30 0.46 -45.26 6.50
N ASN A 31 -0.24 -44.93 7.57
CA ASN A 31 -1.28 -45.77 8.19
C ASN A 31 -2.62 -45.75 7.45
N GLY A 32 -2.71 -45.10 6.29
CA GLY A 32 -3.97 -44.93 5.55
C GLY A 32 -4.97 -43.93 6.14
N GLN A 33 -4.66 -43.30 7.27
CA GLN A 33 -5.52 -42.29 7.88
C GLN A 33 -5.40 -40.95 7.18
N ILE A 34 -6.53 -40.32 6.88
CA ILE A 34 -6.58 -38.96 6.35
C ILE A 34 -6.64 -37.98 7.51
N ILE A 35 -5.67 -37.10 7.60
CA ILE A 35 -5.56 -36.07 8.63
C ILE A 35 -5.64 -34.71 7.98
N GLY A 36 -6.17 -33.71 8.73
CA GLY A 36 -6.17 -32.31 8.26
C GLY A 36 -7.36 -31.51 8.74
N GLU A 37 -8.41 -32.15 9.25
CA GLU A 37 -9.60 -31.48 9.77
C GLU A 37 -9.41 -31.05 11.22
N VAL A 38 -9.73 -29.78 11.50
CA VAL A 38 -9.70 -29.21 12.85
C VAL A 38 -11.13 -29.26 13.41
N GLN A 39 -11.37 -30.15 14.38
CA GLN A 39 -12.70 -30.40 14.95
C GLN A 39 -12.93 -29.68 16.28
N LYS A 40 -11.86 -29.54 17.08
CA LYS A 40 -11.95 -28.94 18.41
C LYS A 40 -11.56 -27.46 18.42
N SER A 41 -12.29 -26.69 19.19
CA SER A 41 -12.02 -25.26 19.38
C SER A 41 -10.84 -24.98 20.33
N GLU A 42 -10.36 -25.98 21.03
CA GLU A 42 -9.29 -25.90 22.02
C GLU A 42 -7.93 -25.66 21.39
N THR A 43 -7.08 -24.93 22.08
CA THR A 43 -5.74 -24.57 21.60
C THR A 43 -4.66 -25.38 22.29
N ILE A 44 -4.50 -25.15 23.59
CA ILE A 44 -3.52 -25.82 24.46
C ILE A 44 -4.19 -26.25 25.75
N ASN A 45 -3.64 -27.28 26.38
CA ASN A 45 -4.02 -27.66 27.71
C ASN A 45 -3.33 -26.75 28.75
N TYR A 46 -4.08 -26.07 29.57
CA TYR A 46 -3.56 -25.08 30.53
C TYR A 46 -2.71 -25.69 31.66
N ARG A 47 -2.85 -26.98 31.92
CA ARG A 47 -2.03 -27.68 32.94
C ARG A 47 -0.69 -28.17 32.39
N THR A 48 -0.71 -28.70 31.15
CA THR A 48 0.47 -29.35 30.57
C THR A 48 1.18 -28.46 29.57
N PHE A 49 0.55 -27.34 29.14
CA PHE A 49 1.00 -26.43 28.07
C PHE A 49 1.22 -27.12 26.73
N LYS A 50 0.75 -28.36 26.59
CA LYS A 50 0.81 -29.10 25.32
C LYS A 50 -0.39 -28.77 24.43
N PRO A 51 -0.20 -28.77 23.09
CA PRO A 51 -1.29 -28.64 22.15
C PRO A 51 -2.35 -29.73 22.32
N GLU A 52 -3.62 -29.37 22.33
CA GLU A 52 -4.71 -30.32 22.35
C GLU A 52 -4.85 -31.05 21.01
N MET A 53 -5.18 -32.33 21.08
CA MET A 53 -5.39 -33.16 19.88
C MET A 53 -6.66 -32.75 19.15
N ASP A 54 -6.57 -32.67 17.80
CA ASP A 54 -7.60 -32.24 16.88
C ASP A 54 -8.05 -30.77 17.05
N GLY A 55 -7.27 -30.01 17.85
CA GLY A 55 -7.45 -28.57 18.05
C GLY A 55 -6.65 -27.72 17.08
N LEU A 56 -6.71 -26.39 17.29
CA LEU A 56 -6.08 -25.38 16.45
C LEU A 56 -4.54 -25.46 16.41
N PHE A 57 -3.90 -26.09 17.39
CA PHE A 57 -2.43 -26.27 17.47
C PHE A 57 -2.00 -27.74 17.41
N CYS A 58 -2.90 -28.64 17.07
CA CYS A 58 -2.66 -30.10 17.06
C CYS A 58 -1.37 -30.47 16.33
N GLU A 59 -0.50 -31.24 17.00
CA GLU A 59 0.76 -31.69 16.43
C GLU A 59 0.56 -32.76 15.34
N ARG A 60 -0.52 -33.53 15.42
CA ARG A 60 -0.90 -34.52 14.40
C ARG A 60 -1.27 -33.84 13.07
N ILE A 61 -2.00 -32.72 13.12
CA ILE A 61 -2.46 -32.00 11.92
C ILE A 61 -1.32 -31.14 11.35
N PHE A 62 -0.65 -30.35 12.18
CA PHE A 62 0.29 -29.31 11.74
C PHE A 62 1.77 -29.71 11.85
N GLY A 63 2.07 -30.82 12.52
CA GLY A 63 3.43 -31.26 12.76
C GLY A 63 3.91 -31.06 14.21
N PRO A 64 5.06 -31.65 14.55
CA PRO A 64 5.61 -31.64 15.92
C PRO A 64 6.04 -30.23 16.34
N ASN A 65 5.98 -29.95 17.63
CA ASN A 65 6.39 -28.66 18.20
C ASN A 65 7.90 -28.55 18.35
N LYS A 66 8.58 -29.68 18.66
CA LYS A 66 10.04 -29.80 18.70
C LYS A 66 10.53 -30.65 17.55
N ASN A 67 11.76 -30.39 17.08
CA ASN A 67 12.35 -31.15 15.99
C ASN A 67 12.46 -32.62 16.39
N LEU A 68 11.93 -33.52 15.55
CA LEU A 68 12.09 -34.98 15.66
C LEU A 68 11.65 -35.59 17.01
N GLU A 69 10.66 -34.95 17.66
CA GLU A 69 10.06 -35.41 18.91
C GLU A 69 8.54 -35.55 18.76
N CYS A 70 7.96 -36.67 19.15
CA CYS A 70 6.51 -36.85 19.15
C CYS A 70 5.84 -36.21 20.39
N ALA A 71 4.54 -35.90 20.31
CA ALA A 71 3.79 -35.23 21.39
C ALA A 71 3.81 -35.99 22.72
N CYS A 72 3.79 -37.33 22.67
CA CYS A 72 3.85 -38.17 23.88
C CYS A 72 5.27 -38.41 24.42
N GLY A 73 6.31 -38.03 23.66
CA GLY A 73 7.71 -38.20 24.06
C GLY A 73 8.28 -39.60 23.90
N LYS A 74 7.52 -40.57 23.33
CA LYS A 74 7.97 -41.94 23.12
C LYS A 74 9.16 -42.03 22.19
N TYR A 75 9.10 -41.33 21.08
CA TYR A 75 10.16 -41.29 20.08
C TYR A 75 10.81 -39.91 20.05
N LYS A 76 12.14 -39.92 20.17
CA LYS A 76 13.02 -38.74 20.13
C LYS A 76 14.26 -39.10 19.36
N ARG A 77 14.85 -38.26 18.58
CA ARG A 77 16.10 -38.40 17.82
C ARG A 77 15.89 -38.64 16.31
N VAL A 78 16.92 -38.34 15.57
CA VAL A 78 16.99 -38.38 14.11
C VAL A 78 16.68 -39.75 13.51
N ARG A 79 17.09 -40.85 14.21
CA ARG A 79 16.85 -42.23 13.72
C ARG A 79 15.40 -42.58 13.45
N TYR A 80 14.46 -41.82 14.00
CA TYR A 80 13.02 -42.07 13.86
C TYR A 80 12.37 -41.06 12.91
N GLU A 81 13.15 -40.33 12.11
CA GLU A 81 12.62 -39.39 11.13
C GLU A 81 11.66 -40.07 10.15
N GLY A 82 10.53 -39.44 9.87
CA GLY A 82 9.47 -39.94 8.99
C GLY A 82 8.58 -41.02 9.66
N LEU A 83 8.89 -41.51 10.85
CA LEU A 83 8.07 -42.49 11.56
C LEU A 83 6.84 -41.80 12.18
N ILE A 84 5.71 -42.50 12.17
CA ILE A 84 4.49 -42.05 12.85
C ILE A 84 4.40 -42.75 14.19
N CYS A 85 4.23 -41.98 15.26
CA CYS A 85 4.12 -42.53 16.61
C CYS A 85 2.79 -43.30 16.76
N ASP A 86 2.87 -44.58 17.17
CA ASP A 86 1.70 -45.44 17.36
C ASP A 86 0.74 -44.92 18.43
N ARG A 87 1.29 -44.20 19.44
CA ARG A 87 0.50 -43.73 20.59
C ARG A 87 -0.21 -42.39 20.31
N CYS A 88 0.48 -41.42 19.69
CA CYS A 88 -0.07 -40.06 19.48
C CYS A 88 -0.34 -39.75 18.02
N GLY A 89 0.03 -40.59 17.06
CA GLY A 89 -0.19 -40.39 15.65
C GLY A 89 0.56 -39.18 15.03
N VAL A 90 1.58 -38.66 15.74
CA VAL A 90 2.38 -37.54 15.25
C VAL A 90 3.52 -38.06 14.40
N GLU A 91 3.70 -37.48 13.23
CA GLU A 91 4.83 -37.76 12.34
C GLU A 91 6.09 -37.06 12.83
N LEU A 92 7.19 -37.79 12.97
CA LEU A 92 8.48 -37.25 13.42
C LEU A 92 9.19 -36.54 12.26
N THR A 93 9.05 -35.23 12.19
CA THR A 93 9.64 -34.35 11.18
C THR A 93 10.22 -33.11 11.87
N GLU A 94 10.87 -32.24 11.09
CA GLU A 94 11.30 -30.94 11.59
C GLU A 94 10.10 -30.06 11.97
N SER A 95 10.26 -29.26 13.02
CA SER A 95 9.22 -28.31 13.46
C SER A 95 8.91 -27.21 12.43
N ARG A 96 9.81 -26.98 11.45
CA ARG A 96 9.60 -26.02 10.36
C ARG A 96 8.34 -26.30 9.54
N VAL A 97 7.88 -27.55 9.47
CA VAL A 97 6.65 -27.93 8.76
C VAL A 97 5.41 -27.21 9.32
N ARG A 98 5.42 -26.77 10.59
CA ARG A 98 4.35 -25.96 11.20
C ARG A 98 4.17 -24.57 10.56
N ARG A 99 5.11 -24.12 9.75
CA ARG A 99 5.00 -22.86 8.99
C ARG A 99 4.25 -23.04 7.68
N HIS A 100 4.17 -24.24 7.15
CA HIS A 100 3.65 -24.54 5.81
C HIS A 100 2.39 -25.41 5.83
N ARG A 101 2.25 -26.29 6.80
CA ARG A 101 1.12 -27.21 6.88
C ARG A 101 -0.15 -26.48 7.26
N MET A 102 -1.15 -26.55 6.38
CA MET A 102 -2.49 -26.01 6.59
C MET A 102 -3.42 -27.07 7.15
N GLY A 103 -4.51 -26.63 7.78
CA GLY A 103 -5.65 -27.47 8.12
C GLY A 103 -6.91 -26.96 7.43
N HIS A 104 -8.04 -27.62 7.66
CA HIS A 104 -9.34 -27.15 7.17
C HIS A 104 -10.42 -27.42 8.21
N ILE A 105 -11.51 -26.65 8.11
CA ILE A 105 -12.74 -26.84 8.88
C ILE A 105 -13.85 -27.14 7.90
N ASN A 106 -14.53 -28.29 8.03
CA ASN A 106 -15.72 -28.58 7.29
C ASN A 106 -16.90 -27.83 7.92
N LEU A 107 -17.53 -26.95 7.15
CA LEU A 107 -18.71 -26.23 7.61
C LEU A 107 -19.94 -27.10 7.37
N ILE A 108 -20.77 -27.30 8.40
CA ILE A 108 -22.01 -28.07 8.35
C ILE A 108 -23.03 -27.38 7.45
N TYR A 109 -23.02 -26.06 7.49
CA TYR A 109 -23.86 -25.23 6.66
C TYR A 109 -22.98 -24.31 5.80
N PRO A 110 -23.17 -24.30 4.46
CA PRO A 110 -22.38 -23.44 3.58
C PRO A 110 -22.62 -21.97 3.91
N VAL A 111 -21.55 -21.17 3.83
CA VAL A 111 -21.51 -19.76 4.24
C VAL A 111 -21.10 -18.90 3.06
N THR A 112 -21.74 -17.76 2.85
CA THR A 112 -21.36 -16.83 1.79
C THR A 112 -20.08 -16.08 2.15
N HIS A 113 -19.19 -15.90 1.17
CA HIS A 113 -17.97 -15.12 1.39
C HIS A 113 -18.29 -13.62 1.37
N ILE A 114 -17.95 -12.91 2.45
CA ILE A 114 -18.30 -11.49 2.67
C ILE A 114 -17.79 -10.54 1.58
N TRP A 115 -16.65 -10.84 0.94
CA TRP A 115 -16.12 -10.00 -0.12
C TRP A 115 -17.03 -9.96 -1.36
N TYR A 116 -17.72 -11.05 -1.66
CA TYR A 116 -18.59 -11.13 -2.84
C TYR A 116 -20.02 -10.66 -2.58
N THR A 117 -20.44 -10.62 -1.31
CA THR A 117 -21.77 -10.14 -0.93
C THR A 117 -21.80 -8.66 -0.58
N ASN A 118 -20.71 -8.14 0.05
CA ASN A 118 -20.68 -6.78 0.60
C ASN A 118 -19.74 -5.84 -0.17
N SER A 119 -19.24 -6.26 -1.34
CA SER A 119 -18.48 -5.40 -2.25
C SER A 119 -19.41 -4.45 -3.02
N ARG A 120 -18.85 -3.34 -3.50
CA ARG A 120 -19.50 -2.46 -4.48
C ARG A 120 -18.68 -2.50 -5.77
N PRO A 121 -19.18 -3.11 -6.88
CA PRO A 121 -20.46 -3.79 -7.04
C PRO A 121 -20.52 -5.16 -6.33
N ASN A 122 -21.74 -5.63 -6.01
CA ASN A 122 -21.96 -6.95 -5.44
C ASN A 122 -21.88 -8.00 -6.54
N TYR A 123 -20.82 -8.82 -6.50
CA TYR A 123 -20.53 -9.79 -7.56
C TYR A 123 -21.59 -10.91 -7.65
N MET A 124 -22.10 -11.40 -6.51
CA MET A 124 -23.15 -12.44 -6.52
C MET A 124 -24.47 -11.91 -7.09
N ALA A 125 -24.85 -10.69 -6.72
CA ALA A 125 -26.06 -10.05 -7.24
C ALA A 125 -25.98 -9.79 -8.75
N LEU A 126 -24.79 -9.39 -9.25
CA LEU A 126 -24.59 -9.22 -10.70
C LEU A 126 -24.66 -10.54 -11.47
N LEU A 127 -24.13 -11.63 -10.92
CA LEU A 127 -24.20 -12.94 -11.55
C LEU A 127 -25.62 -13.50 -11.59
N LEU A 128 -26.37 -13.35 -10.49
CA LEU A 128 -27.75 -13.83 -10.37
C LEU A 128 -28.80 -12.86 -10.96
N GLU A 129 -28.37 -11.71 -11.49
CA GLU A 129 -29.24 -10.64 -12.00
C GLU A 129 -30.25 -10.10 -10.97
N VAL A 130 -29.92 -10.19 -9.71
CA VAL A 130 -30.74 -9.63 -8.64
C VAL A 130 -30.54 -8.14 -8.56
N GLU A 131 -31.60 -7.33 -8.65
CA GLU A 131 -31.51 -5.89 -8.53
C GLU A 131 -30.98 -5.48 -7.15
N GLN A 132 -29.84 -4.83 -7.14
CA GLN A 132 -29.45 -4.03 -5.98
C GLN A 132 -30.19 -2.69 -6.05
N TYR A 133 -31.03 -2.44 -5.08
CA TYR A 133 -31.51 -1.10 -4.83
C TYR A 133 -30.32 -0.28 -4.34
N GLU A 134 -29.60 0.35 -5.27
CA GLU A 134 -28.75 1.47 -4.92
C GLU A 134 -29.69 2.55 -4.38
N LYS A 135 -29.60 2.81 -3.07
CA LYS A 135 -30.19 4.03 -2.52
C LYS A 135 -29.65 5.17 -3.36
N LYS A 136 -30.50 5.75 -4.21
CA LYS A 136 -30.15 6.99 -4.89
C LYS A 136 -29.88 8.04 -3.82
N ILE A 137 -28.62 8.34 -3.58
CA ILE A 137 -28.13 9.51 -2.87
C ILE A 137 -28.01 10.67 -3.90
N ASP A 138 -28.89 10.72 -4.89
CA ASP A 138 -28.79 11.72 -5.95
C ASP A 138 -29.69 12.95 -5.75
N THR A 139 -30.38 13.05 -4.63
CA THR A 139 -31.31 14.18 -4.40
C THR A 139 -30.99 15.02 -3.19
N GLY A 140 -29.79 14.95 -2.60
CA GLY A 140 -29.41 15.85 -1.47
C GLY A 140 -30.35 15.88 -0.27
N VAL A 141 -31.47 15.15 -0.33
CA VAL A 141 -32.43 15.04 0.76
C VAL A 141 -32.11 13.79 1.55
N PRO A 142 -31.65 13.93 2.81
CA PRO A 142 -31.47 12.78 3.66
C PRO A 142 -32.84 12.11 3.81
N ILE A 143 -32.99 10.91 3.25
CA ILE A 143 -34.16 10.08 3.54
C ILE A 143 -34.12 9.84 5.05
N LYS A 144 -34.92 10.60 5.77
CA LYS A 144 -35.06 10.47 7.23
C LYS A 144 -35.37 9.01 7.50
N GLN A 145 -34.58 8.38 8.36
CA GLN A 145 -34.74 6.98 8.82
C GLN A 145 -36.18 6.68 9.30
N LYS A 146 -37.02 7.69 9.47
CA LYS A 146 -38.42 7.56 9.83
C LYS A 146 -39.28 6.78 8.84
N ASN A 147 -38.94 6.71 7.55
CA ASN A 147 -39.68 5.94 6.56
C ASN A 147 -39.18 4.50 6.39
N LEU A 148 -38.08 4.15 7.04
CA LEU A 148 -37.67 2.79 7.31
C LEU A 148 -38.19 2.35 8.68
N ARG A 149 -39.43 2.62 9.03
CA ARG A 149 -40.09 1.89 10.06
C ARG A 149 -40.13 0.45 9.62
N ILE A 150 -39.22 -0.33 10.18
CA ILE A 150 -39.33 -1.78 10.26
C ILE A 150 -40.78 -2.03 10.60
N ALA A 151 -41.53 -2.61 9.67
CA ALA A 151 -42.88 -3.01 9.95
C ALA A 151 -42.83 -3.75 11.28
N LYS A 152 -43.55 -3.27 12.27
CA LYS A 152 -43.72 -3.98 13.55
C LYS A 152 -44.11 -5.40 13.16
N PRO A 153 -43.61 -6.44 13.86
CA PRO A 153 -43.99 -7.81 13.55
C PRO A 153 -45.51 -7.83 13.52
N LEU A 154 -46.05 -8.09 12.34
CA LEU A 154 -47.47 -8.15 12.11
C LEU A 154 -48.08 -9.20 13.04
N LYS A 155 -48.97 -8.78 13.89
CA LYS A 155 -49.86 -9.67 14.61
C LYS A 155 -50.62 -10.48 13.56
N SER A 156 -50.37 -11.80 13.56
CA SER A 156 -51.12 -12.81 12.81
C SER A 156 -51.52 -12.45 11.37
N GLY A 157 -50.72 -12.90 10.38
CA GLY A 157 -51.27 -13.41 9.11
C GLY A 157 -51.56 -12.42 8.01
N GLN A 158 -51.33 -11.13 8.10
CA GLN A 158 -51.50 -10.19 6.99
C GLN A 158 -50.13 -9.65 6.48
N VAL A 159 -49.74 -10.10 5.30
CA VAL A 159 -48.56 -9.60 4.56
C VAL A 159 -49.05 -8.51 3.61
N ASN A 160 -48.57 -7.29 3.78
CA ASN A 160 -48.84 -6.20 2.83
C ASN A 160 -47.89 -6.28 1.65
N ILE A 161 -48.44 -6.30 0.45
CA ILE A 161 -47.73 -6.45 -0.84
C ILE A 161 -46.62 -5.40 -1.08
N THR A 162 -46.76 -4.23 -0.48
CA THR A 162 -45.76 -3.16 -0.55
C THR A 162 -44.46 -3.45 0.24
N ASP A 163 -44.54 -4.31 1.25
CA ASP A 163 -43.39 -4.65 2.07
C ASP A 163 -42.54 -5.77 1.45
N GLU A 164 -43.08 -6.54 0.52
CA GLU A 164 -42.39 -7.66 -0.13
C GLU A 164 -41.18 -7.21 -0.97
N ARG A 165 -41.28 -6.07 -1.66
CA ARG A 165 -40.15 -5.51 -2.40
C ARG A 165 -38.99 -5.12 -1.48
N ILE A 166 -39.28 -4.59 -0.31
CA ILE A 166 -38.31 -4.18 0.70
C ILE A 166 -37.70 -5.42 1.36
N GLN A 167 -38.47 -6.47 1.56
CA GLN A 167 -37.97 -7.73 2.12
C GLN A 167 -37.04 -8.46 1.14
N ARG A 168 -37.33 -8.46 -0.18
CA ARG A 168 -36.42 -9.01 -1.20
C ARG A 168 -35.05 -8.37 -1.14
N ILE A 169 -34.99 -7.05 -0.99
CA ILE A 169 -33.73 -6.29 -0.95
C ILE A 169 -32.96 -6.60 0.32
N LYS A 170 -33.63 -6.73 1.45
CA LYS A 170 -33.02 -7.13 2.73
C LYS A 170 -32.52 -8.58 2.69
N LEU A 171 -33.28 -9.48 2.06
CA LEU A 171 -32.90 -10.89 1.93
C LEU A 171 -31.60 -11.08 1.12
N VAL A 172 -31.42 -10.34 0.02
CA VAL A 172 -30.17 -10.35 -0.75
C VAL A 172 -29.01 -9.80 0.08
N SER A 173 -29.23 -8.71 0.82
CA SER A 173 -28.19 -8.10 1.65
C SER A 173 -27.80 -8.96 2.86
N LEU A 174 -28.72 -9.79 3.34
CA LEU A 174 -28.51 -10.70 4.48
C LEU A 174 -28.12 -12.13 4.05
N ALA A 175 -27.98 -12.38 2.76
CA ALA A 175 -27.74 -13.72 2.18
C ALA A 175 -28.84 -14.74 2.51
N TYR A 176 -30.05 -14.26 2.74
CA TYR A 176 -31.24 -15.09 2.89
C TYR A 176 -32.09 -14.98 1.63
N PHE A 177 -32.25 -16.06 0.91
CA PHE A 177 -33.22 -16.21 -0.18
C PHE A 177 -34.31 -17.19 0.27
N ILE A 178 -35.53 -16.87 -0.12
CA ILE A 178 -36.66 -17.80 -0.01
C ILE A 178 -36.59 -18.75 -1.18
N ALA A 179 -36.90 -20.01 -0.97
CA ALA A 179 -36.91 -21.02 -2.03
C ALA A 179 -37.94 -20.71 -3.13
N ASP A 180 -37.70 -21.25 -4.32
CA ASP A 180 -38.60 -21.09 -5.47
C ASP A 180 -40.06 -21.43 -5.15
N ASP A 181 -40.26 -22.39 -4.27
CA ASP A 181 -41.63 -22.81 -3.86
C ASP A 181 -42.36 -21.74 -3.05
N GLU A 182 -41.66 -20.97 -2.20
CA GLU A 182 -42.26 -19.81 -1.50
C GLU A 182 -42.51 -18.66 -2.49
N LEU A 183 -41.62 -18.46 -3.46
CA LEU A 183 -41.82 -17.45 -4.50
C LEU A 183 -43.02 -17.79 -5.39
N ASN A 184 -43.25 -19.06 -5.71
CA ASN A 184 -44.40 -19.54 -6.46
C ASN A 184 -45.69 -19.36 -5.65
N PHE A 185 -45.68 -19.68 -4.37
CA PHE A 185 -46.84 -19.55 -3.49
C PHE A 185 -47.33 -18.10 -3.39
N TYR A 186 -46.44 -17.13 -3.38
CA TYR A 186 -46.75 -15.69 -3.35
C TYR A 186 -46.86 -15.04 -4.73
N GLY A 187 -46.79 -15.79 -5.83
CA GLY A 187 -46.81 -15.27 -7.20
C GLY A 187 -45.55 -14.49 -7.60
N LEU A 188 -44.55 -14.42 -6.74
CA LEU A 188 -43.32 -13.63 -6.93
C LEU A 188 -42.38 -14.28 -7.96
N HIS A 189 -42.45 -15.58 -8.12
CA HIS A 189 -41.64 -16.32 -9.10
C HIS A 189 -42.04 -15.97 -10.55
N TRP A 190 -43.31 -15.80 -10.83
CA TRP A 190 -43.83 -15.39 -12.13
C TRP A 190 -43.36 -13.99 -12.52
N ASP A 191 -43.40 -13.03 -11.61
CA ASP A 191 -42.95 -11.68 -11.88
C ASP A 191 -41.42 -11.61 -12.10
N PHE A 192 -40.67 -12.45 -11.38
CA PHE A 192 -39.22 -12.52 -11.55
C PHE A 192 -38.83 -13.21 -12.88
N GLN A 193 -39.49 -14.28 -13.27
CA GLN A 193 -39.25 -14.94 -14.56
C GLN A 193 -39.69 -14.06 -15.74
N LEU A 194 -40.85 -13.40 -15.67
CA LEU A 194 -41.32 -12.45 -16.68
C LEU A 194 -40.35 -11.26 -16.81
N TYR A 195 -39.87 -10.75 -15.70
CA TYR A 195 -38.86 -9.70 -15.69
C TYR A 195 -37.55 -10.16 -16.31
N ARG A 196 -37.07 -11.35 -15.99
CA ARG A 196 -35.85 -11.95 -16.55
C ARG A 196 -36.03 -12.23 -18.05
N ARG A 197 -37.19 -12.71 -18.48
CA ARG A 197 -37.51 -12.98 -19.87
C ARG A 197 -37.72 -11.73 -20.71
N SER A 198 -38.42 -10.71 -20.18
CA SER A 198 -38.59 -9.45 -20.86
C SER A 198 -37.25 -8.68 -20.97
N ARG A 199 -36.40 -8.81 -19.97
CA ARG A 199 -35.05 -8.22 -19.96
C ARG A 199 -34.11 -8.86 -20.98
N ARG A 200 -34.18 -10.22 -21.11
CA ARG A 200 -33.41 -10.98 -22.11
C ARG A 200 -33.84 -10.73 -23.53
N LEU A 201 -35.16 -10.60 -23.76
CA LEU A 201 -35.76 -10.42 -25.08
C LEU A 201 -35.78 -8.94 -25.53
N GLY A 202 -35.39 -8.01 -24.70
CA GLY A 202 -35.43 -6.56 -25.02
C GLY A 202 -36.86 -6.04 -25.25
N LEU A 203 -37.88 -6.79 -24.85
CA LEU A 203 -39.27 -6.38 -24.94
C LEU A 203 -39.52 -5.27 -23.93
N THR A 204 -39.63 -4.04 -24.44
CA THR A 204 -40.02 -2.87 -23.70
C THR A 204 -41.51 -2.77 -23.43
N SER A 205 -42.32 -3.61 -24.09
CA SER A 205 -43.71 -3.73 -23.76
C SER A 205 -43.88 -4.48 -22.45
N TYR A 206 -44.15 -3.75 -21.40
CA TYR A 206 -44.86 -4.38 -20.28
C TYR A 206 -46.06 -5.13 -20.86
N PRO A 207 -46.27 -6.43 -20.53
CA PRO A 207 -47.59 -7.00 -20.71
C PRO A 207 -48.53 -6.01 -20.02
N THR A 208 -49.51 -5.51 -20.80
CA THR A 208 -50.64 -4.76 -20.30
C THR A 208 -50.95 -5.26 -18.92
N LYS A 209 -50.95 -4.33 -17.92
CA LYS A 209 -51.14 -4.62 -16.50
C LYS A 209 -51.79 -5.99 -16.31
N PRO A 210 -51.13 -6.94 -15.64
CA PRO A 210 -51.87 -8.16 -15.29
C PRO A 210 -53.16 -7.64 -14.67
N GLU A 211 -54.27 -8.05 -15.22
CA GLU A 211 -55.55 -7.74 -14.61
C GLU A 211 -55.39 -7.96 -13.13
N PRO A 212 -55.83 -7.00 -12.29
CA PRO A 212 -55.66 -7.14 -10.87
C PRO A 212 -56.32 -8.47 -10.51
N LYS A 213 -55.50 -9.50 -10.35
CA LYS A 213 -55.99 -10.77 -9.83
C LYS A 213 -56.68 -10.40 -8.54
N PRO A 214 -57.94 -10.81 -8.38
CA PRO A 214 -58.72 -10.42 -7.24
C PRO A 214 -58.07 -10.99 -5.98
N THR A 215 -57.16 -10.22 -5.43
CA THR A 215 -56.50 -10.53 -4.14
C THR A 215 -57.46 -10.69 -2.98
N LYS A 216 -58.72 -10.32 -3.19
CA LYS A 216 -59.80 -10.49 -2.22
C LYS A 216 -60.27 -11.94 -2.07
N TYR A 217 -60.01 -12.83 -3.03
CA TYR A 217 -60.48 -14.22 -3.00
C TYR A 217 -59.51 -15.20 -2.33
N ILE A 218 -58.27 -14.87 -2.16
CA ILE A 218 -57.29 -15.78 -1.54
C ILE A 218 -57.43 -15.86 -0.02
N SER A 219 -58.06 -14.87 0.63
CA SER A 219 -58.26 -14.85 2.07
C SER A 219 -59.49 -15.66 2.56
N GLN A 220 -60.35 -16.14 1.63
CA GLN A 220 -61.58 -16.89 2.01
C GLN A 220 -61.55 -18.39 1.67
N TYR A 221 -60.55 -18.83 0.92
CA TYR A 221 -60.43 -20.29 0.71
C TYR A 221 -59.63 -20.91 1.83
N ASN A 222 -60.34 -21.65 2.70
CA ASN A 222 -59.72 -22.68 3.55
C ASN A 222 -58.70 -23.43 2.71
N THR A 223 -57.42 -23.25 2.96
CA THR A 223 -56.37 -24.06 2.33
C THR A 223 -56.74 -25.53 2.53
N PRO A 224 -56.88 -26.32 1.47
CA PRO A 224 -57.29 -27.72 1.61
C PRO A 224 -56.30 -28.39 2.57
N LYS A 225 -56.84 -29.07 3.62
CA LYS A 225 -56.06 -29.76 4.66
C LYS A 225 -55.01 -30.74 4.14
N TYR A 226 -55.09 -31.18 2.86
CA TYR A 226 -54.11 -32.05 2.22
C TYR A 226 -52.88 -31.35 1.68
N LEU A 227 -52.88 -30.03 1.48
CA LEU A 227 -51.67 -29.28 1.11
C LEU A 227 -50.71 -29.07 2.28
N ILE A 228 -51.14 -29.32 3.52
CA ILE A 228 -50.34 -29.19 4.74
C ILE A 228 -49.40 -30.41 4.92
N LYS A 229 -49.60 -31.50 4.22
CA LYS A 229 -48.80 -32.74 4.40
C LYS A 229 -47.52 -32.81 3.58
N THR A 230 -47.35 -32.01 2.55
CA THR A 230 -46.06 -31.84 1.88
C THR A 230 -45.45 -30.56 2.44
N THR A 231 -44.67 -30.67 3.51
CA THR A 231 -43.78 -29.57 3.93
C THR A 231 -42.89 -29.25 2.73
N PRO A 232 -43.10 -28.12 2.04
CA PRO A 232 -42.23 -27.76 0.95
C PRO A 232 -40.81 -27.66 1.51
N ASN A 233 -39.87 -28.30 0.86
CA ASN A 233 -38.46 -28.24 1.25
C ASN A 233 -37.91 -26.82 0.95
N TYR A 234 -38.25 -25.86 1.81
CA TYR A 234 -37.77 -24.48 1.69
C TYR A 234 -36.26 -24.43 1.86
N LEU A 235 -35.57 -24.08 0.80
CA LEU A 235 -34.16 -23.78 0.86
C LEU A 235 -33.98 -22.32 1.20
N ILE A 236 -33.33 -22.06 2.31
CA ILE A 236 -33.10 -20.68 2.82
C ILE A 236 -31.63 -20.38 2.86
N GLY A 237 -31.23 -19.16 2.48
CA GLY A 237 -29.91 -18.64 2.68
C GLY A 237 -28.85 -19.10 1.67
N SER A 238 -27.64 -19.34 2.13
CA SER A 238 -26.47 -19.65 1.30
C SER A 238 -26.60 -20.92 0.46
N VAL A 239 -27.41 -21.89 0.89
CA VAL A 239 -27.67 -23.14 0.14
C VAL A 239 -28.42 -22.85 -1.15
N LEU A 240 -29.44 -21.99 -1.09
CA LEU A 240 -30.20 -21.62 -2.30
C LEU A 240 -29.30 -20.84 -3.27
N ILE A 241 -28.53 -19.85 -2.76
CA ILE A 241 -27.58 -19.10 -3.59
C ILE A 241 -26.59 -20.05 -4.27
N LYS A 242 -26.08 -21.03 -3.55
CA LYS A 242 -25.17 -22.03 -4.09
C LYS A 242 -25.83 -22.82 -5.24
N LYS A 243 -27.05 -23.31 -5.03
CA LYS A 243 -27.82 -24.05 -6.09
C LYS A 243 -28.04 -23.18 -7.33
N GLU A 244 -28.43 -21.92 -7.17
CA GLU A 244 -28.64 -21.02 -8.30
C GLU A 244 -27.32 -20.71 -9.04
N LEU A 245 -26.21 -20.54 -8.33
CA LEU A 245 -24.89 -20.36 -8.92
C LEU A 245 -24.40 -21.67 -9.64
N ASP A 246 -24.73 -22.85 -9.13
CA ASP A 246 -24.37 -24.11 -9.75
C ASP A 246 -25.18 -24.37 -11.07
N LYS A 247 -26.39 -23.82 -11.18
CA LYS A 247 -27.22 -23.90 -12.41
C LYS A 247 -26.69 -23.00 -13.54
N LEU A 248 -25.83 -22.02 -13.25
CA LEU A 248 -25.34 -21.09 -14.25
C LEU A 248 -24.32 -21.76 -15.19
N ASN A 249 -24.65 -21.83 -16.47
CA ASN A 249 -23.66 -22.18 -17.49
C ASN A 249 -22.96 -20.95 -17.99
N ILE A 250 -21.69 -20.79 -17.59
CA ILE A 250 -20.90 -19.57 -17.84
C ILE A 250 -20.81 -19.27 -19.33
N ASN A 251 -20.61 -20.25 -20.19
CA ASN A 251 -20.43 -20.04 -21.63
C ASN A 251 -21.71 -19.54 -22.29
N VAL A 252 -22.87 -20.09 -21.91
CA VAL A 252 -24.16 -19.63 -22.40
C VAL A 252 -24.46 -18.21 -21.94
N GLU A 253 -24.20 -17.91 -20.67
CA GLU A 253 -24.43 -16.58 -20.11
C GLU A 253 -23.50 -15.53 -20.75
N ILE A 254 -22.26 -15.86 -21.11
CA ILE A 254 -21.36 -14.98 -21.85
C ILE A 254 -21.94 -14.66 -23.23
N PHE A 255 -22.41 -15.67 -23.94
CA PHE A 255 -23.00 -15.49 -25.26
C PHE A 255 -24.27 -14.61 -25.21
N GLU A 256 -25.18 -14.89 -24.28
CA GLU A 256 -26.40 -14.11 -24.09
C GLU A 256 -26.11 -12.65 -23.69
N THR A 257 -25.17 -12.45 -22.76
CA THR A 257 -24.80 -11.09 -22.33
C THR A 257 -24.12 -10.27 -23.44
N ARG A 258 -23.30 -10.91 -24.29
CA ARG A 258 -22.69 -10.25 -25.45
C ARG A 258 -23.76 -9.83 -26.47
N ASN A 259 -24.70 -10.73 -26.79
CA ASN A 259 -25.80 -10.44 -27.67
C ASN A 259 -26.68 -9.29 -27.15
N PHE A 260 -26.95 -9.29 -25.85
CA PHE A 260 -27.70 -8.20 -25.20
C PHE A 260 -26.96 -6.85 -25.26
N ILE A 261 -25.65 -6.83 -25.04
CA ILE A 261 -24.83 -5.61 -25.16
C ILE A 261 -24.83 -5.09 -26.59
N ASN A 262 -24.70 -5.98 -27.58
CA ASN A 262 -24.77 -5.64 -29.00
C ASN A 262 -26.13 -5.07 -29.37
N TYR A 263 -27.21 -5.68 -28.88
CA TYR A 263 -28.57 -5.16 -29.06
C TYR A 263 -28.72 -3.74 -28.47
N CYS A 264 -28.35 -3.54 -27.20
CA CYS A 264 -28.40 -2.23 -26.57
C CYS A 264 -27.58 -1.17 -27.33
N SER A 265 -26.41 -1.56 -27.84
CA SER A 265 -25.55 -0.66 -28.60
C SER A 265 -26.16 -0.26 -29.95
N ARG A 266 -26.82 -1.21 -30.66
CA ARG A 266 -27.54 -0.94 -31.91
C ARG A 266 -28.73 0.02 -31.69
N VAL A 267 -29.51 -0.23 -30.64
CA VAL A 267 -30.65 0.64 -30.29
C VAL A 267 -30.18 2.05 -29.94
N LEU A 268 -29.10 2.21 -29.23
CA LEU A 268 -28.53 3.51 -28.88
C LEU A 268 -27.94 4.25 -30.10
N ALA A 269 -27.39 3.51 -31.08
CA ALA A 269 -26.77 4.10 -32.28
C ALA A 269 -27.79 4.54 -33.31
N LYS A 270 -28.97 3.89 -33.37
CA LYS A 270 -29.98 4.17 -34.41
C LYS A 270 -31.03 5.21 -34.03
N ASP A 271 -31.04 5.72 -32.81
CA ASP A 271 -32.10 6.57 -32.25
C ASP A 271 -33.52 6.01 -32.44
N GLU A 272 -33.65 4.77 -32.87
CA GLU A 272 -34.90 4.06 -33.06
C GLU A 272 -35.53 3.67 -31.73
N LEU A 273 -36.01 4.67 -31.00
CA LEU A 273 -36.95 4.41 -29.90
C LEU A 273 -38.36 4.37 -30.49
N PHE A 274 -38.97 3.25 -30.39
CA PHE A 274 -40.16 2.80 -31.08
C PHE A 274 -41.46 3.62 -30.84
N TYR A 275 -41.46 4.71 -30.10
CA TYR A 275 -42.68 5.48 -29.82
C TYR A 275 -42.51 6.99 -29.93
N PRO A 276 -43.46 7.71 -30.58
CA PRO A 276 -43.44 9.16 -30.78
C PRO A 276 -43.92 9.94 -29.56
N SER A 277 -43.60 9.52 -28.36
CA SER A 277 -43.95 10.24 -27.15
C SER A 277 -42.85 11.21 -26.74
N SER A 278 -43.20 12.19 -25.95
CA SER A 278 -42.43 13.37 -25.57
C SER A 278 -40.90 13.21 -25.48
N GLN A 279 -40.13 14.24 -25.83
CA GLN A 279 -38.65 14.26 -25.75
C GLN A 279 -38.10 13.82 -24.38
N TRP A 280 -38.86 14.03 -23.30
CA TRP A 280 -38.52 13.64 -21.96
C TRP A 280 -38.55 12.13 -21.77
N PHE A 281 -39.54 11.43 -22.37
CA PHE A 281 -39.68 10.00 -22.31
C PHE A 281 -38.55 9.29 -23.09
N ARG A 282 -38.17 9.82 -24.27
CA ARG A 282 -37.04 9.33 -25.06
C ARG A 282 -35.71 9.42 -24.30
N LYS A 283 -35.43 10.57 -23.66
CA LYS A 283 -34.21 10.74 -22.83
C LYS A 283 -34.20 9.77 -21.66
N TRP A 284 -35.34 9.52 -21.04
CA TRP A 284 -35.43 8.58 -19.92
C TRP A 284 -35.20 7.13 -20.35
N GLU A 285 -35.74 6.68 -21.48
CA GLU A 285 -35.52 5.38 -22.06
C GLU A 285 -34.08 5.18 -22.53
N GLN A 286 -33.50 6.15 -23.23
CA GLN A 286 -32.08 6.13 -23.58
C GLN A 286 -31.19 5.96 -22.35
N TYR A 287 -31.44 6.74 -21.31
CA TYR A 287 -30.70 6.64 -20.04
C TYR A 287 -30.86 5.26 -19.40
N ARG A 288 -32.05 4.68 -19.45
CA ARG A 288 -32.32 3.35 -18.93
C ARG A 288 -31.55 2.27 -19.71
N ILE A 289 -31.59 2.31 -21.04
CA ILE A 289 -30.84 1.38 -21.89
C ILE A 289 -29.35 1.51 -21.67
N TYR A 290 -28.85 2.73 -21.57
CA TYR A 290 -27.45 2.99 -21.27
C TYR A 290 -27.03 2.33 -19.94
N LYS A 291 -27.85 2.51 -18.91
CA LYS A 291 -27.61 1.93 -17.59
C LYS A 291 -27.65 0.39 -17.58
N LEU A 292 -28.57 -0.20 -18.34
CA LEU A 292 -28.65 -1.64 -18.50
C LEU A 292 -27.45 -2.21 -19.26
N ARG A 293 -26.99 -1.52 -20.30
CA ARG A 293 -25.77 -1.87 -21.03
C ARG A 293 -24.54 -1.88 -20.09
N ASP A 294 -24.36 -0.83 -19.31
CA ASP A 294 -23.24 -0.72 -18.37
C ASP A 294 -23.24 -1.83 -17.30
N LEU A 295 -24.42 -2.20 -16.81
CA LEU A 295 -24.56 -3.34 -15.90
C LEU A 295 -24.22 -4.66 -16.58
N ALA A 296 -24.64 -4.85 -17.83
CA ALA A 296 -24.33 -6.03 -18.62
C ALA A 296 -22.83 -6.13 -18.93
N ILE A 297 -22.16 -5.02 -19.23
CA ILE A 297 -20.69 -4.96 -19.40
C ILE A 297 -19.97 -5.40 -18.12
N LYS A 298 -20.40 -4.88 -16.96
CA LYS A 298 -19.82 -5.28 -15.67
C LYS A 298 -20.02 -6.77 -15.40
N ARG A 299 -21.21 -7.31 -15.72
CA ARG A 299 -21.50 -8.73 -15.58
C ARG A 299 -20.65 -9.58 -16.53
N LEU A 300 -20.56 -9.17 -17.81
CA LEU A 300 -19.76 -9.87 -18.82
C LEU A 300 -18.31 -9.98 -18.38
N ARG A 301 -17.70 -8.92 -17.89
CA ARG A 301 -16.33 -8.94 -17.39
C ARG A 301 -16.11 -9.96 -16.28
N ILE A 302 -17.07 -10.14 -15.39
CA ILE A 302 -16.97 -11.14 -14.31
C ILE A 302 -17.08 -12.55 -14.89
N LEU A 303 -18.03 -12.78 -15.78
CA LEU A 303 -18.24 -14.09 -16.43
C LEU A 303 -17.03 -14.52 -17.26
N GLU A 304 -16.45 -13.60 -18.04
CA GLU A 304 -15.23 -13.86 -18.83
C GLU A 304 -14.03 -14.18 -17.94
N ASN A 305 -13.85 -13.44 -16.86
CA ASN A 305 -12.78 -13.73 -15.89
C ASN A 305 -12.97 -15.09 -15.20
N LEU A 306 -14.19 -15.48 -14.87
CA LEU A 306 -14.48 -16.80 -14.31
C LEU A 306 -14.20 -17.91 -15.34
N ALA A 307 -14.58 -17.73 -16.61
CA ALA A 307 -14.27 -18.65 -17.70
C ALA A 307 -12.76 -18.78 -17.92
N ALA A 308 -12.04 -17.64 -18.04
CA ALA A 308 -10.59 -17.61 -18.25
C ALA A 308 -9.79 -18.27 -17.10
N THR A 309 -10.30 -18.18 -15.87
CA THR A 309 -9.67 -18.82 -14.71
C THR A 309 -10.12 -20.26 -14.48
N GLY A 310 -11.14 -20.74 -15.18
CA GLY A 310 -11.76 -22.06 -14.95
C GLY A 310 -12.38 -22.16 -13.55
N SER A 311 -12.94 -21.06 -13.04
CA SER A 311 -13.52 -20.96 -11.71
C SER A 311 -15.04 -21.10 -11.76
N ASN A 312 -15.62 -21.97 -10.94
CA ASN A 312 -17.06 -22.06 -10.81
C ASN A 312 -17.60 -20.95 -9.88
N PRO A 313 -18.68 -20.25 -10.26
CA PRO A 313 -19.29 -19.21 -9.42
C PRO A 313 -19.71 -19.70 -8.03
N SER A 314 -20.13 -20.95 -7.90
CA SER A 314 -20.52 -21.53 -6.61
C SER A 314 -19.40 -21.59 -5.57
N TRP A 315 -18.12 -21.49 -5.98
CA TRP A 315 -16.98 -21.44 -5.06
C TRP A 315 -16.90 -20.13 -4.26
N MET A 316 -17.70 -19.13 -4.62
CA MET A 316 -17.90 -17.93 -3.79
C MET A 316 -18.63 -18.25 -2.48
N ILE A 317 -19.21 -19.45 -2.37
CA ILE A 317 -19.84 -19.94 -1.16
C ILE A 317 -18.97 -21.00 -0.54
N LEU A 318 -18.55 -20.72 0.69
CA LEU A 318 -17.63 -21.54 1.44
C LEU A 318 -18.35 -22.72 2.08
N SER A 319 -17.99 -23.95 1.71
CA SER A 319 -18.36 -25.19 2.41
C SER A 319 -17.21 -25.73 3.25
N VAL A 320 -15.98 -25.32 2.92
CA VAL A 320 -14.76 -25.67 3.65
C VAL A 320 -13.96 -24.40 3.89
N LEU A 321 -13.50 -24.22 5.10
CA LEU A 321 -12.71 -23.06 5.51
C LEU A 321 -11.24 -23.47 5.71
N PRO A 322 -10.26 -22.81 5.10
CA PRO A 322 -8.85 -23.11 5.34
C PRO A 322 -8.40 -22.57 6.70
N VAL A 323 -7.59 -23.34 7.40
CA VAL A 323 -6.94 -22.93 8.64
C VAL A 323 -5.47 -22.70 8.37
N ILE A 324 -5.00 -21.47 8.59
CA ILE A 324 -3.61 -21.10 8.34
C ILE A 324 -2.66 -21.81 9.33
N PRO A 325 -1.39 -22.02 8.96
CA PRO A 325 -0.40 -22.68 9.80
C PRO A 325 -0.25 -22.01 11.19
N PRO A 326 0.04 -22.79 12.25
CA PRO A 326 0.20 -22.26 13.61
C PRO A 326 1.28 -21.20 13.76
N ALA A 327 2.38 -21.31 13.01
CA ALA A 327 3.47 -20.34 13.07
C ALA A 327 3.06 -18.93 12.54
N LEU A 328 2.01 -18.83 11.70
CA LEU A 328 1.47 -17.56 11.22
C LEU A 328 0.45 -16.93 12.19
N ARG A 329 0.01 -17.69 13.22
CA ARG A 329 -0.89 -17.26 14.28
C ARG A 329 -0.38 -17.73 15.66
N PRO A 330 0.82 -17.30 16.06
CA PRO A 330 1.51 -17.87 17.20
C PRO A 330 0.77 -17.61 18.53
N MET A 331 1.04 -18.47 19.49
CA MET A 331 0.71 -18.30 20.88
C MET A 331 2.01 -18.35 21.67
N ILE A 332 2.33 -17.27 22.38
CA ILE A 332 3.59 -17.11 23.11
C ILE A 332 3.27 -17.07 24.60
N GLN A 333 4.00 -17.85 25.39
CA GLN A 333 3.92 -17.80 26.83
C GLN A 333 4.73 -16.60 27.34
N LEU A 334 4.11 -15.76 28.14
CA LEU A 334 4.73 -14.64 28.85
C LEU A 334 5.10 -15.08 30.26
N GLU A 335 5.93 -14.29 30.92
CA GLU A 335 6.26 -14.45 32.33
C GLU A 335 4.97 -14.40 33.19
N GLY A 336 4.92 -15.23 34.26
CA GLY A 336 3.74 -15.36 35.12
C GLY A 336 2.61 -16.24 34.55
N GLY A 337 2.92 -17.17 33.60
CA GLY A 337 1.95 -18.14 33.09
C GLY A 337 0.86 -17.57 32.16
N ARG A 338 0.96 -16.31 31.76
CA ARG A 338 0.04 -15.67 30.82
C ARG A 338 0.42 -16.02 29.38
N PHE A 339 -0.59 -16.06 28.49
CA PHE A 339 -0.39 -16.29 27.07
C PHE A 339 -0.77 -15.08 26.25
N ALA A 340 0.11 -14.66 25.35
CA ALA A 340 -0.21 -13.74 24.27
C ALA A 340 -0.59 -14.55 23.03
N THR A 341 -1.76 -14.31 22.48
CA THR A 341 -2.27 -15.04 21.32
C THR A 341 -2.58 -14.08 20.18
N SER A 342 -2.45 -14.59 18.95
CA SER A 342 -2.97 -13.88 17.78
C SER A 342 -4.50 -13.82 17.84
N ASP A 343 -5.08 -12.68 17.42
CA ASP A 343 -6.53 -12.47 17.35
C ASP A 343 -7.23 -13.50 16.46
N LEU A 344 -6.53 -14.04 15.45
CA LEU A 344 -7.04 -15.09 14.57
C LEU A 344 -7.43 -16.37 15.31
N ASN A 345 -6.71 -16.75 16.37
CA ASN A 345 -7.02 -17.94 17.14
C ASN A 345 -8.39 -17.81 17.81
N GLU A 346 -8.72 -16.65 18.34
CA GLU A 346 -10.03 -16.37 18.92
C GLU A 346 -11.14 -16.40 17.85
N LEU A 347 -10.89 -15.85 16.68
CA LEU A 347 -11.85 -15.87 15.58
C LEU A 347 -12.09 -17.28 15.06
N TYR A 348 -11.05 -18.09 14.87
CA TYR A 348 -11.19 -19.52 14.53
C TYR A 348 -11.94 -20.30 15.61
N ARG A 349 -11.62 -20.06 16.88
CA ARG A 349 -12.31 -20.68 18.00
C ARG A 349 -13.82 -20.40 17.96
N ARG A 350 -14.21 -19.16 17.71
CA ARG A 350 -15.62 -18.76 17.56
C ARG A 350 -16.29 -19.51 16.43
N VAL A 351 -15.66 -19.64 15.26
CA VAL A 351 -16.21 -20.37 14.11
C VAL A 351 -16.42 -21.84 14.46
N ILE A 352 -15.41 -22.52 15.02
CA ILE A 352 -15.50 -23.95 15.36
C ILE A 352 -16.58 -24.18 16.42
N THR A 353 -16.63 -23.34 17.46
CA THR A 353 -17.64 -23.46 18.53
C THR A 353 -19.07 -23.32 17.97
N ARG A 354 -19.28 -22.35 17.06
CA ARG A 354 -20.60 -22.18 16.41
C ARG A 354 -20.94 -23.33 15.48
N ASN A 355 -19.97 -23.82 14.71
CA ASN A 355 -20.14 -24.98 13.85
C ASN A 355 -20.51 -26.23 14.64
N ASN A 356 -19.79 -26.53 15.70
CA ASN A 356 -20.05 -27.69 16.57
C ASN A 356 -21.40 -27.57 17.31
N ARG A 357 -21.76 -26.35 17.73
CA ARG A 357 -23.07 -26.09 18.33
C ARG A 357 -24.19 -26.33 17.33
N LEU A 358 -24.04 -25.88 16.10
CA LEU A 358 -25.02 -26.14 15.03
C LEU A 358 -25.16 -27.63 14.75
N LEU A 359 -24.05 -28.40 14.77
CA LEU A 359 -24.08 -29.86 14.61
C LEU A 359 -24.98 -30.50 15.67
N ARG A 360 -24.70 -30.21 16.94
CA ARG A 360 -25.48 -30.74 18.07
C ARG A 360 -26.95 -30.36 18.01
N LEU A 361 -27.27 -29.15 17.57
CA LEU A 361 -28.68 -28.72 17.42
C LEU A 361 -29.41 -29.45 16.28
N LEU A 362 -28.68 -29.83 15.21
CA LEU A 362 -29.21 -30.63 14.14
C LEU A 362 -29.41 -32.11 14.55
N GLU A 363 -28.51 -32.65 15.37
CA GLU A 363 -28.60 -34.01 15.92
C GLU A 363 -29.78 -34.19 16.89
N ILE A 364 -30.17 -33.12 17.59
CA ILE A 364 -31.27 -33.12 18.57
C ILE A 364 -32.61 -32.72 17.92
N ASP A 365 -32.65 -32.45 16.61
CA ASP A 365 -33.82 -31.93 15.89
C ASP A 365 -34.46 -30.70 16.57
N ALA A 366 -33.59 -29.74 16.97
CA ALA A 366 -34.03 -28.53 17.64
C ALA A 366 -35.01 -27.70 16.79
N PRO A 367 -35.87 -26.86 17.40
CA PRO A 367 -36.81 -26.01 16.67
C PRO A 367 -36.13 -25.16 15.58
N GLN A 368 -36.73 -25.08 14.40
CA GLN A 368 -36.15 -24.43 13.22
C GLN A 368 -35.74 -22.96 13.47
N LEU A 369 -36.46 -22.26 14.36
CA LEU A 369 -36.13 -20.89 14.72
C LEU A 369 -34.72 -20.78 15.35
N ILE A 370 -34.36 -21.72 16.22
CA ILE A 370 -33.05 -21.81 16.87
C ILE A 370 -31.99 -22.17 15.84
N ILE A 371 -32.26 -23.15 14.99
CA ILE A 371 -31.34 -23.58 13.91
C ILE A 371 -31.08 -22.40 12.96
N ARG A 372 -32.11 -21.65 12.55
CA ARG A 372 -31.95 -20.47 11.69
C ARG A 372 -31.06 -19.40 12.37
N ASN A 373 -31.24 -19.16 13.65
CA ASN A 373 -30.41 -18.20 14.39
C ASN A 373 -28.95 -18.67 14.48
N GLU A 374 -28.68 -19.92 14.78
CA GLU A 374 -27.29 -20.45 14.81
C GLU A 374 -26.64 -20.45 13.41
N LYS A 375 -27.37 -20.75 12.34
CA LYS A 375 -26.88 -20.57 10.95
C LYS A 375 -26.44 -19.10 10.71
N ARG A 376 -27.25 -18.12 11.14
CA ARG A 376 -26.94 -16.70 11.07
C ARG A 376 -25.68 -16.35 11.88
N MET A 377 -25.57 -16.90 13.10
CA MET A 377 -24.40 -16.65 13.96
C MET A 377 -23.14 -17.31 13.42
N LEU A 378 -23.25 -18.47 12.77
CA LEU A 378 -22.13 -19.09 12.03
C LEU A 378 -21.66 -18.20 10.87
N GLN A 379 -22.61 -17.66 10.10
CA GLN A 379 -22.31 -16.71 9.02
C GLN A 379 -21.57 -15.47 9.56
N GLU A 380 -22.06 -14.90 10.67
CA GLU A 380 -21.40 -13.74 11.30
C GLU A 380 -20.00 -14.08 11.82
N ALA A 381 -19.79 -15.27 12.39
CA ALA A 381 -18.48 -15.70 12.85
C ALA A 381 -17.48 -15.86 11.70
N VAL A 382 -17.89 -16.40 10.55
CA VAL A 382 -17.04 -16.50 9.37
C VAL A 382 -16.79 -15.12 8.75
N ASP A 383 -17.80 -14.26 8.69
CA ASP A 383 -17.67 -12.90 8.19
C ASP A 383 -16.63 -12.10 9.02
N THR A 384 -16.67 -12.21 10.34
CA THR A 384 -15.69 -11.53 11.23
C THR A 384 -14.28 -12.11 11.11
N LEU A 385 -14.13 -13.40 10.83
CA LEU A 385 -12.83 -14.01 10.57
C LEU A 385 -12.21 -13.47 9.27
N ILE A 386 -13.01 -13.31 8.21
CA ILE A 386 -12.52 -12.85 6.91
C ILE A 386 -12.28 -11.34 6.91
N ASP A 387 -13.28 -10.55 7.34
CA ASP A 387 -13.22 -9.08 7.31
C ASP A 387 -14.09 -8.48 8.45
N ASN A 388 -13.47 -8.18 9.58
CA ASN A 388 -14.16 -7.68 10.76
C ASN A 388 -14.64 -6.24 10.55
N GLY A 389 -15.88 -5.96 10.90
CA GLY A 389 -16.48 -4.62 10.82
C GLY A 389 -17.14 -4.28 9.48
N LYS A 390 -17.05 -5.14 8.47
CA LYS A 390 -17.72 -4.91 7.18
C LYS A 390 -19.22 -5.16 7.22
N ARG A 391 -19.67 -6.01 8.13
CA ARG A 391 -21.07 -6.40 8.28
C ARG A 391 -21.44 -6.47 9.77
N GLY A 392 -22.42 -5.69 10.18
CA GLY A 392 -22.92 -5.71 11.55
C GLY A 392 -21.97 -5.11 12.59
N LYS A 393 -22.02 -5.64 13.80
CA LYS A 393 -21.19 -5.18 14.93
C LYS A 393 -19.76 -5.70 14.78
N ILE A 394 -18.80 -4.85 15.13
CA ILE A 394 -17.38 -5.22 15.15
C ILE A 394 -17.17 -6.22 16.30
N ALA A 395 -16.47 -7.31 16.01
CA ALA A 395 -16.04 -8.23 17.05
C ALA A 395 -14.90 -7.62 17.85
N LEU A 396 -15.13 -7.51 19.15
CA LEU A 396 -14.19 -6.93 20.10
C LEU A 396 -13.50 -8.00 20.95
N SER A 397 -12.31 -7.70 21.41
CA SER A 397 -11.58 -8.41 22.45
C SER A 397 -12.19 -8.07 23.82
N ALA A 398 -11.78 -8.79 24.88
CA ALA A 398 -12.16 -8.50 26.26
C ALA A 398 -11.87 -7.05 26.69
N ASN A 399 -10.85 -6.44 26.09
CA ASN A 399 -10.45 -5.04 26.35
C ASN A 399 -11.09 -4.03 25.38
N ASN A 400 -12.23 -4.33 24.79
CA ASN A 400 -12.94 -3.50 23.82
C ASN A 400 -12.13 -3.10 22.56
N ARG A 401 -11.01 -3.77 22.29
CA ARG A 401 -10.22 -3.59 21.08
C ARG A 401 -10.83 -4.40 19.93
N PRO A 402 -10.94 -3.86 18.70
CA PRO A 402 -11.36 -4.65 17.54
C PRO A 402 -10.36 -5.78 17.26
N LEU A 403 -10.86 -6.99 17.04
CA LEU A 403 -10.06 -8.14 16.69
C LEU A 403 -9.57 -8.01 15.24
N LYS A 404 -8.29 -8.32 15.02
CA LYS A 404 -7.66 -8.25 13.69
C LYS A 404 -8.05 -9.46 12.84
N SER A 405 -8.75 -9.21 11.74
CA SER A 405 -9.22 -10.24 10.80
C SER A 405 -8.16 -10.64 9.77
N LEU A 406 -8.44 -11.66 8.93
CA LEU A 406 -7.56 -12.06 7.82
C LEU A 406 -7.34 -10.92 6.82
N SER A 407 -8.39 -10.15 6.51
CA SER A 407 -8.28 -8.99 5.63
C SER A 407 -7.37 -7.91 6.19
N ASP A 408 -7.43 -7.68 7.52
CA ASP A 408 -6.61 -6.66 8.19
C ASP A 408 -5.11 -7.02 8.22
N ILE A 409 -4.79 -8.32 8.15
CA ILE A 409 -3.40 -8.78 8.01
C ILE A 409 -2.83 -8.40 6.64
N ILE A 410 -3.67 -8.38 5.61
CA ILE A 410 -3.27 -8.13 4.22
C ILE A 410 -3.37 -6.65 3.87
N LYS A 411 -4.50 -6.01 4.25
CA LYS A 411 -4.89 -4.63 3.90
C LYS A 411 -4.40 -3.60 4.94
N GLY A 412 -4.42 -2.33 4.52
CA GLY A 412 -4.20 -1.18 5.39
C GLY A 412 -2.74 -0.86 5.70
N LYS A 413 -2.52 0.14 6.55
CA LYS A 413 -1.18 0.67 6.91
C LYS A 413 -0.29 -0.39 7.58
N HIS A 414 -0.88 -1.28 8.36
CA HIS A 414 -0.21 -2.36 9.10
C HIS A 414 -0.40 -3.74 8.44
N GLY A 415 -0.91 -3.76 7.21
CA GLY A 415 -1.07 -4.99 6.44
C GLY A 415 0.22 -5.45 5.78
N ARG A 416 0.27 -6.73 5.40
CA ARG A 416 1.45 -7.37 4.82
C ARG A 416 1.96 -6.68 3.56
N PHE A 417 1.06 -6.26 2.67
CA PHE A 417 1.45 -5.57 1.45
C PHE A 417 2.19 -4.28 1.73
N ARG A 418 1.60 -3.40 2.55
CA ARG A 418 2.17 -2.07 2.79
C ARG A 418 3.35 -2.08 3.75
N GLN A 419 3.34 -2.98 4.73
CA GLN A 419 4.36 -3.02 5.78
C GLN A 419 5.59 -3.87 5.43
N ASN A 420 5.42 -4.97 4.66
CA ASN A 420 6.47 -5.96 4.46
C ASN A 420 6.83 -6.24 2.98
N LEU A 421 5.94 -5.91 2.01
CA LEU A 421 6.20 -6.17 0.60
C LEU A 421 6.58 -4.90 -0.17
N LEU A 422 5.82 -3.80 -0.02
CA LEU A 422 6.14 -2.52 -0.65
C LEU A 422 7.35 -1.83 -0.02
N GLY A 423 7.66 -2.13 1.23
CA GLY A 423 8.82 -1.63 1.93
C GLY A 423 9.16 -2.50 3.11
N LYS A 424 10.45 -2.68 3.38
CA LYS A 424 10.98 -3.45 4.50
C LYS A 424 11.91 -2.56 5.33
N ARG A 425 12.08 -2.90 6.60
CA ARG A 425 13.18 -2.35 7.38
C ARG A 425 14.47 -3.00 6.89
N VAL A 426 15.48 -2.17 6.68
CA VAL A 426 16.77 -2.59 6.13
C VAL A 426 17.87 -2.37 7.17
N ASP A 427 18.88 -3.26 7.15
CA ASP A 427 20.09 -3.12 7.92
C ASP A 427 21.01 -2.07 7.29
N TYR A 428 22.12 -1.74 7.92
CA TYR A 428 23.07 -0.71 7.50
C TYR A 428 22.40 0.64 7.26
N SER A 429 21.50 1.00 8.15
CA SER A 429 20.80 2.28 8.15
C SER A 429 20.77 2.88 9.54
N GLY A 430 20.89 4.20 9.58
CA GLY A 430 20.87 4.96 10.82
C GLY A 430 20.03 6.21 10.68
N ARG A 431 19.79 6.91 11.76
CA ARG A 431 19.05 8.17 11.77
C ARG A 431 19.66 9.14 12.77
N SER A 432 19.84 10.40 12.38
CA SER A 432 20.29 11.47 13.27
C SER A 432 19.68 12.81 12.88
N VAL A 433 19.84 13.78 13.77
CA VAL A 433 19.48 15.18 13.54
C VAL A 433 20.42 15.78 12.51
N ILE A 434 19.92 16.71 11.70
CA ILE A 434 20.71 17.44 10.71
C ILE A 434 21.08 18.83 11.21
N VAL A 435 22.26 19.28 10.83
CA VAL A 435 22.76 20.63 11.06
C VAL A 435 23.39 21.20 9.80
N VAL A 436 23.47 22.50 9.70
CA VAL A 436 24.07 23.16 8.56
C VAL A 436 25.57 22.92 8.49
N GLY A 437 26.09 22.63 7.29
CA GLY A 437 27.52 22.48 6.99
C GLY A 437 27.93 23.35 5.80
N PRO A 438 28.16 24.65 5.97
CA PRO A 438 28.50 25.55 4.85
C PRO A 438 29.87 25.26 4.23
N ASP A 439 30.76 24.63 4.98
CA ASP A 439 32.12 24.28 4.52
C ASP A 439 32.18 23.04 3.62
N LEU A 440 31.08 22.29 3.56
CA LEU A 440 31.00 21.08 2.75
C LEU A 440 30.84 21.40 1.25
N LYS A 441 31.44 20.58 0.41
CA LYS A 441 31.10 20.59 -1.03
C LYS A 441 29.69 20.06 -1.23
N MET A 442 29.09 20.38 -2.37
CA MET A 442 27.73 20.01 -2.68
C MET A 442 27.52 18.49 -2.78
N ASN A 443 28.54 17.73 -3.17
CA ASN A 443 28.54 16.27 -3.21
C ASN A 443 28.87 15.63 -1.86
N GLN A 444 29.21 16.40 -0.82
CA GLN A 444 29.67 15.91 0.48
C GLN A 444 28.60 16.04 1.54
N CYS A 445 28.63 15.12 2.50
CA CYS A 445 27.87 15.21 3.75
C CYS A 445 28.75 14.85 4.95
N GLY A 446 28.52 15.50 6.07
CA GLY A 446 29.23 15.20 7.32
C GLY A 446 28.51 14.09 8.08
N LEU A 447 29.20 12.96 8.31
CA LEU A 447 28.67 11.83 9.06
C LEU A 447 29.35 11.77 10.45
N PRO A 448 28.55 11.61 11.55
CA PRO A 448 29.11 11.41 12.89
C PRO A 448 29.99 10.15 12.96
N TYR A 449 31.14 10.25 13.64
CA TYR A 449 32.10 9.15 13.77
C TYR A 449 31.47 7.88 14.36
N GLU A 450 30.67 8.00 15.42
CA GLU A 450 29.98 6.85 16.06
C GLU A 450 29.04 6.14 15.07
N MET A 451 28.32 6.89 14.26
CA MET A 451 27.42 6.35 13.25
C MET A 451 28.19 5.70 12.10
N ALA A 452 29.29 6.32 11.65
CA ALA A 452 30.12 5.78 10.59
C ALA A 452 30.69 4.40 10.93
N ILE A 453 31.21 4.20 12.14
CA ILE A 453 31.73 2.91 12.59
C ILE A 453 30.67 1.81 12.55
N GLU A 454 29.48 2.07 13.07
CA GLU A 454 28.41 1.10 13.10
C GLU A 454 27.89 0.72 11.72
N LEU A 455 27.71 1.73 10.85
CA LEU A 455 27.20 1.51 9.49
C LEU A 455 28.21 0.82 8.58
N PHE A 456 29.49 1.17 8.68
CA PHE A 456 30.55 0.61 7.84
C PHE A 456 31.32 -0.54 8.47
N GLN A 457 30.85 -1.07 9.60
CA GLN A 457 31.54 -2.15 10.35
C GLN A 457 32.00 -3.32 9.46
N PRO A 458 31.20 -3.89 8.55
CA PRO A 458 31.65 -5.02 7.72
C PRO A 458 32.77 -4.62 6.75
N PHE A 459 32.74 -3.41 6.23
CA PHE A 459 33.76 -2.91 5.31
C PHE A 459 35.07 -2.65 6.05
N ILE A 460 35.00 -2.06 7.24
CA ILE A 460 36.16 -1.83 8.12
C ILE A 460 36.79 -3.17 8.51
N ILE A 461 36.01 -4.16 8.92
CA ILE A 461 36.49 -5.51 9.25
C ILE A 461 37.20 -6.16 8.06
N ARG A 462 36.61 -6.05 6.87
CA ARG A 462 37.23 -6.56 5.64
C ARG A 462 38.58 -5.89 5.39
N GLU A 463 38.66 -4.58 5.51
CA GLU A 463 39.89 -3.84 5.24
C GLU A 463 40.98 -4.10 6.29
N LEU A 464 40.60 -4.20 7.57
CA LEU A 464 41.52 -4.61 8.63
C LEU A 464 42.15 -6.02 8.41
N ILE A 465 41.39 -6.93 7.84
CA ILE A 465 41.88 -8.28 7.49
C ILE A 465 42.77 -8.19 6.26
N ASN A 466 42.41 -7.41 5.24
CA ASN A 466 43.19 -7.23 4.02
C ASN A 466 44.53 -6.58 4.30
N GLN A 467 44.59 -5.60 5.16
CA GLN A 467 45.82 -4.90 5.58
C GLN A 467 46.66 -5.73 6.58
N GLY A 468 46.18 -6.92 6.99
CA GLY A 468 46.89 -7.80 7.91
C GLY A 468 46.90 -7.31 9.37
N LEU A 469 46.14 -6.28 9.72
CA LEU A 469 46.01 -5.75 11.08
C LEU A 469 45.21 -6.69 12.00
N ALA A 470 44.37 -7.53 11.42
CA ALA A 470 43.57 -8.51 12.13
C ALA A 470 43.67 -9.89 11.50
N SER A 471 43.92 -10.92 12.29
CA SER A 471 44.08 -12.28 11.80
C SER A 471 42.73 -12.95 11.47
N ASN A 472 41.64 -12.57 12.11
CA ASN A 472 40.31 -13.10 11.88
C ASN A 472 39.22 -12.10 12.26
N MET A 473 37.97 -12.42 11.85
CA MET A 473 36.79 -11.59 12.11
C MET A 473 36.55 -11.23 13.58
N LYS A 474 36.88 -12.15 14.50
CA LYS A 474 36.68 -11.92 15.95
C LYS A 474 37.65 -10.87 16.47
N VAL A 475 38.93 -10.98 16.09
CA VAL A 475 39.97 -10.02 16.46
C VAL A 475 39.67 -8.66 15.83
N ALA A 476 39.30 -8.61 14.56
CA ALA A 476 38.92 -7.36 13.90
C ALA A 476 37.76 -6.66 14.61
N LYS A 477 36.73 -7.41 15.01
CA LYS A 477 35.58 -6.85 15.74
C LYS A 477 35.97 -6.30 17.12
N ASN A 478 36.86 -6.96 17.85
CA ASN A 478 37.37 -6.46 19.11
C ASN A 478 38.23 -5.19 18.92
N LEU A 479 39.07 -5.16 17.86
CA LEU A 479 39.86 -3.97 17.52
C LEU A 479 38.97 -2.77 17.22
N VAL A 480 37.86 -2.99 16.51
CA VAL A 480 36.88 -1.91 16.20
C VAL A 480 36.25 -1.33 17.49
N GLN A 481 36.11 -2.13 18.54
CA GLN A 481 35.56 -1.65 19.81
C GLN A 481 36.59 -0.98 20.72
N GLU A 482 37.88 -1.40 20.68
CA GLU A 482 38.91 -1.02 21.66
C GLU A 482 39.83 0.12 21.17
N ASN A 483 40.14 0.17 19.86
CA ASN A 483 41.21 1.03 19.31
C ASN A 483 40.73 2.07 18.27
N GLN A 484 40.12 3.14 18.73
CA GLN A 484 39.61 4.20 17.85
C GLN A 484 40.68 4.91 16.99
N LEU A 485 41.92 5.04 17.48
CA LEU A 485 43.00 5.71 16.78
C LEU A 485 43.48 4.92 15.55
N LEU A 486 43.49 3.59 15.59
CA LEU A 486 43.90 2.76 14.47
C LEU A 486 42.80 2.64 13.40
N ILE A 487 41.54 2.84 13.79
CA ILE A 487 40.39 2.66 12.91
C ILE A 487 40.16 3.90 12.06
N LYS A 488 40.44 5.10 12.57
CA LYS A 488 40.17 6.35 11.86
C LYS A 488 40.78 6.39 10.46
N PRO A 489 42.06 6.09 10.22
CA PRO A 489 42.64 6.11 8.88
C PRO A 489 42.02 5.04 7.96
N VAL A 490 41.73 3.84 8.50
CA VAL A 490 41.07 2.77 7.72
C VAL A 490 39.64 3.14 7.35
N LEU A 491 38.93 3.80 8.27
CA LEU A 491 37.59 4.30 8.02
C LEU A 491 37.60 5.39 6.96
N ASP A 492 38.55 6.33 7.02
CA ASP A 492 38.68 7.40 6.02
C ASP A 492 38.94 6.81 4.61
N GLU A 493 39.77 5.77 4.51
CA GLU A 493 40.03 5.06 3.25
C GLU A 493 38.77 4.36 2.71
N VAL A 494 38.01 3.68 3.58
CA VAL A 494 36.74 3.04 3.21
C VAL A 494 35.71 4.07 2.74
N LEU A 495 35.61 5.21 3.38
CA LEU A 495 34.65 6.26 3.06
C LEU A 495 34.90 6.94 1.71
N LEU A 496 36.15 7.02 1.25
CA LEU A 496 36.50 7.60 -0.04
C LEU A 496 35.79 6.92 -1.22
N TYR A 497 35.51 5.62 -1.12
CA TYR A 497 34.94 4.82 -2.21
C TYR A 497 33.48 4.41 -1.97
N HIS A 498 32.86 4.79 -0.85
CA HIS A 498 31.53 4.36 -0.51
C HIS A 498 30.57 5.55 -0.33
N PRO A 499 29.75 5.84 -1.33
CA PRO A 499 28.71 6.84 -1.22
C PRO A 499 27.62 6.37 -0.24
N ILE A 500 26.88 7.30 0.34
CA ILE A 500 25.73 7.03 1.20
C ILE A 500 24.48 7.70 0.65
N PHE A 501 23.31 7.15 0.97
CA PHE A 501 22.03 7.80 0.72
C PHE A 501 21.58 8.58 1.96
N LEU A 502 21.10 9.78 1.73
CA LEU A 502 20.35 10.53 2.71
C LEU A 502 18.87 10.58 2.30
N ASN A 503 17.99 10.36 3.25
CA ASN A 503 16.55 10.41 3.06
C ASN A 503 15.88 11.20 4.19
N ARG A 504 15.00 12.13 3.84
CA ARG A 504 14.09 12.80 4.79
C ARG A 504 12.66 12.29 4.61
N ALA A 505 12.02 11.93 5.70
CA ALA A 505 10.60 11.62 5.73
C ALA A 505 9.78 12.90 6.02
N PRO A 506 8.68 13.17 5.27
CA PRO A 506 8.13 12.35 4.19
C PRO A 506 8.85 12.53 2.86
N THR A 507 9.11 11.44 2.13
CA THR A 507 9.67 11.50 0.77
C THR A 507 8.58 11.86 -0.22
N LEU A 508 8.54 13.12 -0.65
CA LEU A 508 7.48 13.66 -1.52
C LEU A 508 7.75 13.40 -3.00
N HIS A 509 9.02 13.41 -3.40
CA HIS A 509 9.48 13.21 -4.77
C HIS A 509 10.82 12.50 -4.79
N ARG A 510 11.32 12.13 -5.98
CA ARG A 510 12.56 11.36 -6.12
C ARG A 510 13.80 12.05 -5.54
N LEU A 511 13.85 13.38 -5.51
CA LEU A 511 14.97 14.16 -4.95
C LEU A 511 14.96 14.18 -3.40
N GLY A 512 13.96 13.62 -2.75
CA GLY A 512 13.96 13.35 -1.31
C GLY A 512 14.91 12.22 -0.90
N ILE A 513 15.55 11.55 -1.86
CA ILE A 513 16.64 10.59 -1.65
C ILE A 513 17.77 10.99 -2.59
N GLN A 514 18.92 11.36 -2.04
CA GLN A 514 20.11 11.72 -2.81
C GLN A 514 21.34 11.05 -2.22
N SER A 515 22.35 10.88 -3.06
CA SER A 515 23.63 10.27 -2.70
C SER A 515 24.67 11.36 -2.40
N PHE A 516 25.52 11.09 -1.42
CA PHE A 516 26.59 11.96 -0.97
C PHE A 516 27.86 11.17 -0.67
N GLU A 517 29.00 11.81 -0.78
CA GLU A 517 30.28 11.32 -0.29
C GLU A 517 30.41 11.68 1.21
N PRO A 518 30.51 10.68 2.09
CA PRO A 518 30.58 10.94 3.53
C PRO A 518 31.96 11.46 3.96
N ILE A 519 31.96 12.45 4.82
CA ILE A 519 33.15 12.95 5.53
C ILE A 519 32.89 12.84 7.03
N ILE A 520 33.87 12.42 7.79
CA ILE A 520 33.75 12.31 9.24
C ILE A 520 33.72 13.70 9.86
N VAL A 521 32.73 13.92 10.70
CA VAL A 521 32.62 15.18 11.47
C VAL A 521 32.51 14.89 12.97
N GLU A 522 32.97 15.83 13.76
CA GLU A 522 32.81 15.77 15.20
C GLU A 522 31.36 16.07 15.59
N GLY A 523 30.92 15.48 16.68
CA GLY A 523 29.56 15.61 17.18
C GLY A 523 28.67 14.40 16.80
N ARG A 524 27.35 14.53 17.01
CA ARG A 524 26.34 13.47 16.79
C ARG A 524 25.32 13.83 15.72
N ALA A 525 25.48 14.97 15.09
CA ALA A 525 24.56 15.46 14.06
C ALA A 525 25.16 15.29 12.66
N ILE A 526 24.32 15.03 11.68
CA ILE A 526 24.70 14.95 10.27
C ILE A 526 24.84 16.39 9.76
N LYS A 527 25.98 16.73 9.18
CA LYS A 527 26.15 18.03 8.50
C LYS A 527 25.68 17.92 7.05
N LEU A 528 24.85 18.86 6.64
CA LEU A 528 24.27 18.91 5.31
C LEU A 528 24.54 20.25 4.65
N HIS A 529 24.86 20.24 3.35
CA HIS A 529 25.05 21.46 2.58
C HIS A 529 23.72 22.23 2.45
N PRO A 530 23.67 23.54 2.72
CA PRO A 530 22.43 24.31 2.74
C PRO A 530 21.68 24.33 1.40
N LEU A 531 22.35 24.25 0.26
CA LEU A 531 21.72 24.28 -1.06
C LEU A 531 20.83 23.05 -1.36
N VAL A 532 21.13 21.89 -0.76
CA VAL A 532 20.32 20.67 -0.98
C VAL A 532 19.07 20.62 -0.09
N CYS A 533 18.96 21.51 0.89
CA CYS A 533 17.82 21.54 1.81
C CYS A 533 16.48 21.78 1.07
N SER A 534 16.47 22.57 0.00
CA SER A 534 15.29 22.81 -0.83
C SER A 534 14.77 21.53 -1.50
N ALA A 535 15.69 20.67 -1.98
CA ALA A 535 15.34 19.39 -2.59
C ALA A 535 14.76 18.40 -1.57
N PHE A 536 15.27 18.39 -0.34
CA PHE A 536 14.75 17.56 0.76
C PHE A 536 13.53 18.18 1.46
N ASN A 537 13.20 19.44 1.18
CA ASN A 537 12.26 20.24 1.95
C ASN A 537 12.59 20.18 3.45
N ALA A 538 13.88 20.32 3.78
CA ALA A 538 14.41 20.19 5.12
C ALA A 538 14.79 21.56 5.69
N ASP A 539 14.61 21.70 7.00
CA ASP A 539 15.08 22.82 7.80
C ASP A 539 15.92 22.30 8.98
N PHE A 540 16.59 23.19 9.69
CA PHE A 540 17.48 22.84 10.79
C PHE A 540 16.84 23.09 12.16
N ASP A 541 15.52 22.99 12.24
CA ASP A 541 14.75 23.20 13.47
C ASP A 541 14.63 21.93 14.35
N GLY A 542 15.38 20.88 14.05
CA GLY A 542 15.35 19.59 14.72
C GLY A 542 14.96 18.42 13.80
N ASP A 543 14.92 18.67 12.50
CA ASP A 543 14.70 17.64 11.50
C ASP A 543 15.74 16.52 11.59
N GLN A 544 15.29 15.30 11.28
CA GLN A 544 16.13 14.11 11.23
C GLN A 544 16.17 13.55 9.82
N MET A 545 17.33 13.05 9.43
CA MET A 545 17.50 12.30 8.18
C MET A 545 17.95 10.87 8.45
N ALA A 546 17.49 9.96 7.60
CA ALA A 546 17.96 8.58 7.58
C ALA A 546 19.16 8.47 6.63
N VAL A 547 20.16 7.71 7.08
CA VAL A 547 21.37 7.37 6.32
C VAL A 547 21.27 5.90 5.93
N HIS A 548 21.59 5.56 4.68
CA HIS A 548 21.64 4.20 4.18
C HIS A 548 22.92 3.96 3.41
N VAL A 549 23.54 2.81 3.61
CA VAL A 549 24.77 2.40 2.93
C VAL A 549 24.44 1.41 1.82
N PRO A 550 24.77 1.68 0.55
CA PRO A 550 24.65 0.72 -0.54
C PRO A 550 25.69 -0.39 -0.36
N LEU A 551 25.27 -1.66 -0.46
CA LEU A 551 26.16 -2.80 -0.18
C LEU A 551 26.79 -3.38 -1.44
N SER A 552 26.09 -3.39 -2.58
CA SER A 552 26.60 -3.96 -3.84
C SER A 552 27.32 -2.92 -4.67
N SER A 553 28.26 -3.38 -5.50
CA SER A 553 29.03 -2.54 -6.44
C SER A 553 28.13 -1.86 -7.47
N GLU A 554 27.06 -2.57 -7.92
CA GLU A 554 26.07 -2.03 -8.86
C GLU A 554 25.31 -0.87 -8.21
N ALA A 555 24.86 -1.03 -6.97
CA ALA A 555 24.18 0.03 -6.23
C ALA A 555 25.09 1.24 -5.98
N GLN A 556 26.38 1.03 -5.72
CA GLN A 556 27.35 2.11 -5.57
C GLN A 556 27.55 2.86 -6.90
N ALA A 557 27.65 2.14 -8.02
CA ALA A 557 27.75 2.77 -9.34
C ALA A 557 26.51 3.61 -9.67
N GLU A 558 25.30 3.10 -9.38
CA GLU A 558 24.07 3.89 -9.55
C GLU A 558 24.04 5.13 -8.65
N CYS A 559 24.58 5.06 -7.42
CA CYS A 559 24.70 6.20 -6.53
C CYS A 559 25.54 7.31 -7.14
N TYR A 560 26.69 6.97 -7.70
CA TYR A 560 27.58 7.94 -8.33
C TYR A 560 27.02 8.50 -9.65
N MET A 561 26.43 7.66 -10.48
CA MET A 561 26.02 8.06 -11.83
C MET A 561 24.66 8.77 -11.87
N LEU A 562 23.70 8.36 -11.04
CA LEU A 562 22.31 8.80 -11.13
C LEU A 562 21.85 9.64 -9.94
N MET A 563 22.36 9.37 -8.74
CA MET A 563 21.77 9.90 -7.52
C MET A 563 22.62 10.94 -6.80
N LEU A 564 23.84 11.20 -7.25
CA LEU A 564 24.71 12.19 -6.63
C LEU A 564 24.06 13.59 -6.71
N ALA A 565 24.12 14.36 -5.63
CA ALA A 565 23.45 15.66 -5.52
C ALA A 565 23.77 16.63 -6.67
N PRO A 566 25.03 16.77 -7.15
CA PRO A 566 25.36 17.64 -8.27
C PRO A 566 24.68 17.29 -9.60
N TYR A 567 24.23 16.07 -9.81
CA TYR A 567 23.53 15.68 -11.04
C TYR A 567 22.02 15.90 -10.99
N ASN A 568 21.49 16.26 -9.83
CA ASN A 568 20.06 16.43 -9.59
C ASN A 568 19.65 17.90 -9.37
N PHE A 569 20.11 18.80 -10.24
CA PHE A 569 19.81 20.23 -10.16
C PHE A 569 18.39 20.59 -10.56
N LEU A 570 17.80 19.84 -11.51
CA LEU A 570 16.55 20.19 -12.13
C LEU A 570 15.36 19.46 -11.51
N SER A 571 14.26 20.17 -11.35
CA SER A 571 13.00 19.61 -10.92
C SER A 571 12.45 18.65 -11.96
N PRO A 572 12.05 17.42 -11.61
CA PRO A 572 11.42 16.49 -12.54
C PRO A 572 10.01 16.93 -12.97
N ALA A 573 9.39 17.88 -12.27
CA ALA A 573 8.05 18.36 -12.57
C ALA A 573 8.06 19.47 -13.64
N ASN A 574 8.91 20.49 -13.47
CA ASN A 574 8.89 21.71 -14.27
C ASN A 574 10.15 21.89 -15.13
N GLY A 575 11.22 21.14 -14.88
CA GLY A 575 12.54 21.36 -15.49
C GLY A 575 13.28 22.61 -14.97
N GLU A 576 12.74 23.29 -13.96
CA GLU A 576 13.38 24.45 -13.34
C GLU A 576 14.46 24.03 -12.34
N PRO A 577 15.50 24.85 -12.11
CA PRO A 577 16.51 24.56 -11.11
C PRO A 577 15.91 24.59 -9.69
N ILE A 578 16.15 23.54 -8.91
CA ILE A 578 15.74 23.45 -7.51
C ILE A 578 16.81 24.06 -6.60
N ILE A 579 18.08 23.90 -6.99
CA ILE A 579 19.22 24.38 -6.23
C ILE A 579 19.44 25.82 -6.59
N MET A 580 18.98 26.71 -5.71
CA MET A 580 19.12 28.14 -5.84
C MET A 580 19.61 28.74 -4.53
N PRO A 581 20.47 29.79 -4.56
CA PRO A 581 20.82 30.51 -3.37
C PRO A 581 19.58 31.04 -2.66
N SER A 582 19.51 30.88 -1.34
CA SER A 582 18.36 31.30 -0.54
C SER A 582 18.80 31.90 0.79
N GLN A 583 17.92 32.66 1.42
CA GLN A 583 18.12 33.21 2.78
C GLN A 583 19.48 33.87 2.99
N ASP A 584 20.32 33.31 3.83
CA ASP A 584 21.61 33.87 4.22
C ASP A 584 22.59 34.06 3.06
N MET A 585 22.55 33.19 2.04
CA MET A 585 23.38 33.33 0.84
C MET A 585 22.98 34.55 0.01
N VAL A 586 21.68 34.80 -0.13
CA VAL A 586 21.16 35.99 -0.81
C VAL A 586 21.51 37.24 -0.03
N LEU A 587 21.33 37.19 1.31
CA LEU A 587 21.71 38.32 2.20
C LEU A 587 23.21 38.60 2.16
N GLY A 588 24.04 37.56 2.18
CA GLY A 588 25.50 37.68 2.10
C GLY A 588 25.96 38.26 0.77
N SER A 589 25.40 37.76 -0.34
CA SER A 589 25.68 38.27 -1.69
C SER A 589 25.24 39.73 -1.84
N TYR A 590 24.07 40.07 -1.29
CA TYR A 590 23.60 41.45 -1.23
C TYR A 590 24.56 42.35 -0.44
N TYR A 591 24.97 41.93 0.77
CA TYR A 591 25.89 42.68 1.61
C TYR A 591 27.24 42.90 0.93
N LEU A 592 27.80 41.89 0.27
CA LEU A 592 29.04 42.02 -0.51
C LEU A 592 28.93 43.02 -1.66
N THR A 593 27.78 43.12 -2.31
CA THR A 593 27.60 43.91 -3.54
C THR A 593 26.97 45.28 -3.33
N VAL A 594 26.64 45.67 -2.10
CA VAL A 594 26.06 46.99 -1.77
C VAL A 594 27.01 48.10 -2.13
N ASN A 595 26.47 49.15 -2.76
CA ASN A 595 27.19 50.42 -2.99
C ASN A 595 27.22 51.22 -1.72
N ASN A 596 28.39 51.74 -1.38
CA ASN A 596 28.55 52.36 -0.10
C ASN A 596 28.57 53.89 -0.06
N ILE A 597 28.51 54.33 1.16
CA ILE A 597 28.60 55.66 1.72
C ILE A 597 30.01 56.21 1.53
N LYS A 598 30.13 57.49 1.25
CA LYS A 598 31.40 58.19 1.06
C LYS A 598 32.24 58.18 2.33
N GLY A 599 33.54 57.98 2.21
CA GLY A 599 34.51 58.22 3.30
C GLY A 599 35.15 56.96 3.92
N LEU A 600 35.05 55.78 3.25
CA LEU A 600 35.73 54.57 3.72
C LEU A 600 37.22 54.55 3.32
N LEU A 601 38.02 53.81 4.10
CA LEU A 601 39.45 53.61 3.87
C LEU A 601 39.71 53.07 2.48
N GLY A 602 40.64 53.65 1.71
CA GLY A 602 41.00 53.21 0.37
C GLY A 602 40.01 53.58 -0.75
N SER A 603 39.02 54.45 -0.49
CA SER A 603 38.09 54.91 -1.53
C SER A 603 38.81 55.69 -2.65
N ASN A 604 38.39 55.42 -3.91
CA ASN A 604 38.97 56.03 -5.14
C ASN A 604 40.41 55.62 -5.48
N HIS A 605 40.99 54.59 -4.88
CA HIS A 605 42.28 54.04 -5.27
C HIS A 605 42.19 53.27 -6.62
N TYR A 606 43.29 53.29 -7.37
CA TYR A 606 43.40 52.60 -8.67
C TYR A 606 44.24 51.35 -8.53
N PHE A 607 43.73 50.25 -9.03
CA PHE A 607 44.40 48.94 -8.99
C PHE A 607 44.62 48.39 -10.40
N SER A 608 45.76 47.67 -10.58
CA SER A 608 46.15 47.14 -11.88
C SER A 608 45.45 45.83 -12.24
N SER A 609 45.07 45.05 -11.23
CA SER A 609 44.42 43.75 -11.41
C SER A 609 43.41 43.48 -10.28
N LEU A 610 42.57 42.42 -10.46
CA LEU A 610 41.65 41.96 -9.44
C LEU A 610 42.40 41.35 -8.24
N GLU A 611 43.56 40.73 -8.50
CA GLU A 611 44.42 40.13 -7.49
C GLU A 611 45.02 41.18 -6.54
N ASP A 612 45.47 42.35 -7.08
CA ASP A 612 46.02 43.45 -6.27
C ASP A 612 44.98 43.99 -5.28
N VAL A 613 43.71 44.00 -5.68
CA VAL A 613 42.62 44.41 -4.79
C VAL A 613 42.49 43.45 -3.61
N ILE A 614 42.58 42.15 -3.85
CA ILE A 614 42.47 41.13 -2.81
C ILE A 614 43.66 41.23 -1.85
N LEU A 615 44.87 41.43 -2.39
CA LEU A 615 46.07 41.64 -1.56
C LEU A 615 45.95 42.89 -0.68
N ALA A 616 45.46 43.99 -1.25
CA ALA A 616 45.23 45.21 -0.49
C ALA A 616 44.13 45.05 0.55
N TYR A 617 43.11 44.27 0.28
CA TYR A 617 42.06 43.93 1.25
C TYR A 617 42.61 43.10 2.42
N ASN A 618 43.39 42.05 2.09
CA ASN A 618 44.04 41.22 3.11
C ASN A 618 45.04 41.97 3.98
N GLN A 619 45.62 43.07 3.47
CA GLN A 619 46.51 43.96 4.21
C GLN A 619 45.76 45.07 4.94
N GLU A 620 44.40 45.02 4.98
CA GLU A 620 43.55 46.03 5.64
C GLU A 620 43.72 47.47 5.13
N GLN A 621 44.25 47.65 3.91
CA GLN A 621 44.43 48.96 3.29
C GLN A 621 43.13 49.52 2.68
N ILE A 622 42.17 48.64 2.43
CA ILE A 622 40.86 48.98 1.85
C ILE A 622 39.76 48.26 2.60
N GLU A 623 38.60 48.87 2.75
CA GLU A 623 37.44 48.28 3.33
C GLU A 623 36.58 47.55 2.28
N LEU A 624 35.71 46.66 2.75
CA LEU A 624 34.87 45.82 1.91
C LEU A 624 33.97 46.61 0.95
N HIS A 625 33.45 47.74 1.39
CA HIS A 625 32.51 48.54 0.61
C HIS A 625 33.15 49.77 -0.03
N SER A 626 34.46 49.89 0.04
CA SER A 626 35.18 51.01 -0.58
C SER A 626 35.01 51.01 -2.08
N THR A 627 34.71 52.16 -2.67
CA THR A 627 34.64 52.36 -4.12
C THR A 627 36.05 52.50 -4.68
N ILE A 628 36.44 51.61 -5.56
CA ILE A 628 37.78 51.53 -6.15
C ILE A 628 37.72 51.55 -7.68
N TRP A 629 38.83 51.87 -8.30
CA TRP A 629 39.00 51.79 -9.73
C TRP A 629 39.93 50.60 -10.09
N VAL A 630 39.41 49.67 -10.89
CA VAL A 630 40.16 48.46 -11.27
C VAL A 630 40.35 48.45 -12.78
N ARG A 631 41.56 48.14 -13.23
CA ARG A 631 41.85 47.98 -14.66
C ARG A 631 41.16 46.74 -15.19
N TYR A 632 40.38 46.90 -16.29
CA TYR A 632 39.60 45.86 -16.91
C TYR A 632 40.02 45.61 -18.36
N LYS A 633 40.27 44.35 -18.75
CA LYS A 633 40.80 44.00 -20.08
C LYS A 633 39.73 43.68 -21.10
N ASN A 634 38.56 43.20 -20.71
CA ASN A 634 37.53 42.71 -21.61
C ASN A 634 36.71 43.82 -22.26
N GLU A 635 36.05 43.53 -23.37
CA GLU A 635 35.15 44.48 -24.00
C GLU A 635 33.89 44.68 -23.19
N VAL A 636 33.49 45.95 -23.03
CA VAL A 636 32.24 46.31 -22.40
C VAL A 636 31.32 46.76 -23.52
N ASN A 637 30.23 46.03 -23.71
CA ASN A 637 29.31 46.24 -24.83
C ASN A 637 28.30 47.39 -24.62
N GLU A 638 28.36 48.13 -23.52
CA GLU A 638 27.45 49.22 -23.24
C GLU A 638 28.05 50.56 -23.63
N LEU A 639 27.49 51.20 -24.64
CA LEU A 639 27.75 52.59 -25.02
C LEU A 639 27.02 53.54 -24.08
N LEU A 640 27.63 53.81 -22.95
CA LEU A 640 27.16 54.83 -21.98
C LEU A 640 27.46 56.24 -22.49
N PRO A 641 26.65 57.29 -22.18
CA PRO A 641 26.95 58.65 -22.57
C PRO A 641 28.21 59.15 -21.86
N ILE A 642 29.04 59.87 -22.61
CA ILE A 642 30.28 60.49 -22.09
C ILE A 642 29.90 61.67 -21.20
N ILE A 643 30.28 61.64 -19.92
CA ILE A 643 30.00 62.71 -18.96
C ILE A 643 31.04 63.80 -19.09
N LYS A 644 32.33 63.45 -19.22
CA LYS A 644 33.42 64.39 -19.29
C LYS A 644 34.56 63.85 -20.16
N LYS A 645 35.17 64.73 -20.98
CA LYS A 645 36.38 64.40 -21.78
C LYS A 645 37.49 65.34 -21.36
N ILE A 646 38.63 64.79 -20.97
CA ILE A 646 39.83 65.54 -20.56
C ILE A 646 40.96 65.21 -21.51
N ILE A 647 41.51 66.23 -22.19
CA ILE A 647 42.67 66.08 -23.11
C ILE A 647 43.97 66.32 -22.24
N LEU A 648 44.89 65.37 -22.37
CA LEU A 648 46.18 65.40 -21.69
C LEU A 648 47.22 66.14 -22.54
N LYS A 649 48.36 66.51 -21.94
CA LYS A 649 49.45 67.22 -22.66
C LYS A 649 50.00 66.39 -23.84
N ASP A 650 49.94 65.07 -23.78
CA ASP A 650 50.42 64.12 -24.78
C ASP A 650 49.42 63.93 -25.93
N GLN A 651 48.39 64.76 -26.06
CA GLN A 651 47.32 64.63 -27.03
C GLN A 651 46.49 63.36 -26.87
N SER A 652 46.75 62.52 -25.87
CA SER A 652 45.85 61.47 -25.43
C SER A 652 44.69 62.07 -24.64
N TYR A 653 43.51 61.42 -24.62
CA TYR A 653 42.38 61.92 -23.92
C TYR A 653 41.74 60.84 -23.01
N ILE A 654 41.15 61.28 -21.92
CA ILE A 654 40.44 60.42 -21.00
C ILE A 654 38.95 60.75 -21.10
N GLU A 655 38.16 59.73 -21.42
CA GLU A 655 36.70 59.76 -21.41
C GLU A 655 36.20 59.23 -20.08
N TYR A 656 35.38 59.99 -19.39
CA TYR A 656 34.74 59.62 -18.14
C TYR A 656 33.28 59.27 -18.44
N TYR A 657 32.93 58.09 -18.07
CA TYR A 657 31.55 57.59 -18.03
C TYR A 657 31.14 57.48 -16.56
N GLU A 658 29.89 57.18 -16.28
CA GLU A 658 29.38 57.09 -14.90
C GLU A 658 30.16 56.07 -14.03
N ASN A 659 30.43 54.92 -14.59
CA ASN A 659 31.11 53.82 -13.89
C ASN A 659 32.39 53.34 -14.60
N MET A 660 32.89 54.09 -15.58
CA MET A 660 34.04 53.68 -16.38
C MET A 660 34.88 54.89 -16.77
N GLN A 661 36.16 54.64 -16.86
CA GLN A 661 37.14 55.62 -17.33
C GLN A 661 38.01 54.97 -18.41
N ILE A 662 38.06 55.57 -19.60
CA ILE A 662 38.79 55.05 -20.75
C ILE A 662 39.83 56.08 -21.15
N LYS A 663 41.11 55.68 -21.19
CA LYS A 663 42.18 56.47 -21.76
C LYS A 663 42.43 56.01 -23.21
N LYS A 664 42.33 56.93 -24.16
CA LYS A 664 42.55 56.70 -25.60
C LYS A 664 43.71 57.51 -26.10
N ASP A 665 44.42 56.98 -27.09
CA ASP A 665 45.52 57.64 -27.80
C ASP A 665 44.96 58.61 -28.89
N LYS A 666 45.81 59.35 -29.53
CA LYS A 666 45.49 60.21 -30.68
C LYS A 666 44.67 59.51 -31.75
N ASN A 667 44.97 58.23 -32.00
CA ASN A 667 44.36 57.40 -33.01
C ASN A 667 43.09 56.68 -32.54
N ASN A 668 42.45 57.11 -31.45
CA ASN A 668 41.31 56.50 -30.81
C ASN A 668 41.53 55.07 -30.29
N ASN A 669 42.74 54.57 -30.26
CA ASN A 669 43.06 53.28 -29.67
C ASN A 669 42.97 53.33 -28.13
N ILE A 670 42.39 52.32 -27.52
CA ILE A 670 42.21 52.23 -26.09
C ILE A 670 43.54 51.79 -25.42
N ILE A 671 44.13 52.66 -24.59
CA ILE A 671 45.34 52.38 -23.85
C ILE A 671 44.99 51.64 -22.52
N THR A 672 44.07 52.20 -21.76
CA THR A 672 43.63 51.61 -20.51
C THR A 672 42.16 51.86 -20.24
N LYS A 673 41.51 50.87 -19.66
CA LYS A 673 40.13 50.97 -19.16
C LYS A 673 40.13 50.73 -17.65
N TYR A 674 39.46 51.58 -16.92
CA TYR A 674 39.21 51.41 -15.48
C TYR A 674 37.71 51.36 -15.24
N LEU A 675 37.29 50.35 -14.45
CA LEU A 675 35.92 50.18 -14.00
C LEU A 675 35.80 50.64 -12.56
N LYS A 676 34.83 51.50 -12.25
CA LYS A 676 34.49 51.89 -10.90
C LYS A 676 33.64 50.81 -10.27
N THR A 677 34.10 50.22 -9.20
CA THR A 677 33.43 49.12 -8.51
C THR A 677 33.70 49.18 -7.02
N THR A 678 33.15 48.23 -6.25
CA THR A 678 33.43 48.09 -4.82
C THR A 678 34.35 46.89 -4.60
N THR A 679 35.11 46.89 -3.51
CA THR A 679 36.00 45.82 -3.10
C THR A 679 35.25 44.48 -3.01
N GLY A 680 34.06 44.48 -2.39
CA GLY A 680 33.24 43.25 -2.27
C GLY A 680 32.80 42.67 -3.61
N ARG A 681 32.46 43.51 -4.63
CA ARG A 681 32.15 43.04 -5.99
C ARG A 681 33.37 42.44 -6.68
N VAL A 682 34.55 42.99 -6.44
CA VAL A 682 35.80 42.41 -6.99
C VAL A 682 36.07 41.06 -6.37
N ILE A 683 35.95 40.91 -5.06
CA ILE A 683 36.13 39.63 -4.36
C ILE A 683 35.14 38.58 -4.91
N PHE A 684 33.87 38.93 -5.05
CA PHE A 684 32.83 38.03 -5.58
C PHE A 684 33.14 37.59 -7.01
N ASN A 685 33.44 38.57 -7.89
CA ASN A 685 33.74 38.26 -9.30
C ASN A 685 35.02 37.46 -9.46
N PHE A 686 36.04 37.73 -8.67
CA PHE A 686 37.30 36.97 -8.69
C PHE A 686 37.09 35.53 -8.26
N THR A 687 36.27 35.29 -7.24
CA THR A 687 35.92 33.93 -6.78
C THR A 687 35.17 33.14 -7.87
N VAL A 688 34.22 33.82 -8.54
CA VAL A 688 33.47 33.22 -9.66
C VAL A 688 34.39 32.91 -10.85
N GLN A 689 35.27 33.84 -11.23
CA GLN A 689 36.24 33.61 -12.32
C GLN A 689 37.22 32.48 -12.03
N LYS A 690 37.72 32.41 -10.79
CA LYS A 690 38.59 31.33 -10.35
C LYS A 690 37.91 29.98 -10.42
N SER A 691 36.65 29.90 -10.07
CA SER A 691 35.85 28.69 -10.14
C SER A 691 35.57 28.24 -11.60
N LEU A 692 35.28 29.20 -12.48
CA LEU A 692 35.04 28.92 -13.91
C LEU A 692 36.29 28.49 -14.66
N ASN A 693 37.47 29.02 -14.31
CA ASN A 693 38.75 28.64 -14.94
C ASN A 693 39.30 27.30 -14.43
N LEU A 694 38.70 26.69 -13.41
CA LEU A 694 39.03 25.37 -12.89
C LEU A 694 38.20 24.27 -13.54
N VAL A 695 37.21 24.62 -14.35
CA VAL A 695 36.40 23.70 -15.18
C VAL A 695 36.88 23.77 -16.62
#